data_bbe85b6c265879c325da38c235ad2f94
#
_entry.id   bbe85b6c265879c325da38c235ad2f94
#
_cell.length_a   1.000
_cell.length_b   1.000
_cell.length_c   1.000
_cell.angle_alpha   90.00
_cell.angle_beta   90.00
_cell.angle_gamma   90.00
#
_symmetry.space_group_name_H-M   'P 1'
#
loop_
_entity.id
_entity.type
_entity.pdbx_description
1 polymer ?
#
loop_
_entity_poly.entity_id
_entity_poly.type
_entity_poly.pdbx_seq_one_letter_code
_entity_poly.pdbx_strand_id
1 'polypeptide(L)'
;VTQAADGSAAELPTDVRIYPSSATDNTHANSGSDGGVAYTYDNNMSTLYHSAYSPSKFVVSQTNPAILTYNFKDVSNIDYMTYVPRQSGTNGNFGNFSVYYKLQGDTEYKHFGDFNNNGSNNEYTVKFNGALVNPISVQVRVYDGTLGYASCAEMKFMQDGGASTAFDIFADKLLTSLKKDVTLDQIEAISNPFVKGLALKLYDGSYDKKYRVAEFPCLLSVQSLAAKWNVDGKYYDQMAGVTGISFAPGTYAIACEMPEDRTAKLKIVSWYNGKKGDSFDGGNPQTATFTLKNGLNVIEYQPTKMGLTYYGAWDDAFNGLGYIVYDDNTDPDAVAPLKVHFINAVVNGYLSEDLSNEEMHELTGNAKNSHMDVVSKKVHAVWSSKGLHSFCKSTTGGLGYKQYMNVLDSLIVWEHDVLGFTKYNLVPKNRTFAYVNYTYYMFQGGLGVSFHVDQESRVLNCNTLINRDDDAIWGLSHEWGHQHQLHPYFCWTGTTEVTNNVNSYYNVMKMGYRTSDKIDAWKPARKHFINDDLSGVTIASDARKKAYDNVGGLSWNADYYALGQEMKDNTIVKQSENLVKGLSIHEVGVGETLCPYIMLNNYFTVVKNMPDFTPDMYEALRQTDKDGGSNIEKKDGVDKYELVASAQNNDKNNGLARLKAAYPNSIWTKYITAGHTSRNTNSMPFVLNYIRKASRLSGYNLFPFFERWGFLRQVAMYIGDYGNGWCVFPKAAYDEFKADMDELVEKGVLQEMPEGMVEEISNTADRFMPKPVFPN
;
A
#
# COMPACT_ATOMS: atom_id res chain seq x y z
N VAL A 1 -7.40 -14.62 26.56
CA VAL A 1 -8.18 -15.86 26.73
C VAL A 1 -7.20 -17.00 26.79
N THR A 2 -7.06 -17.65 27.91
CA THR A 2 -6.21 -18.85 28.11
C THR A 2 -7.01 -20.07 27.71
N GLN A 3 -6.47 -20.91 26.85
CA GLN A 3 -7.02 -22.24 26.58
C GLN A 3 -6.93 -23.07 27.86
N ALA A 4 -7.99 -23.78 28.21
CA ALA A 4 -7.89 -24.77 29.26
C ALA A 4 -6.91 -25.87 28.80
N ALA A 5 -6.11 -26.38 29.71
CA ALA A 5 -5.04 -27.35 29.44
C ALA A 5 -5.54 -28.68 28.83
N ASP A 6 -6.84 -28.92 28.82
CA ASP A 6 -7.50 -30.10 28.26
C ASP A 6 -7.97 -29.93 26.79
N GLY A 7 -7.65 -28.79 26.15
CA GLY A 7 -8.07 -28.51 24.77
C GLY A 7 -9.53 -28.09 24.61
N SER A 8 -10.27 -27.85 25.70
CA SER A 8 -11.60 -27.25 25.64
C SER A 8 -11.54 -25.82 25.10
N ALA A 9 -12.64 -25.35 24.52
CA ALA A 9 -12.71 -23.98 24.04
C ALA A 9 -12.40 -23.01 25.18
N ALA A 10 -11.49 -22.08 24.96
CA ALA A 10 -11.21 -21.00 25.90
C ALA A 10 -12.50 -20.26 26.25
N GLU A 11 -12.62 -19.76 27.47
CA GLU A 11 -13.68 -18.81 27.81
C GLU A 11 -13.61 -17.61 26.90
N LEU A 12 -14.61 -17.48 26.06
CA LEU A 12 -14.71 -16.36 25.13
C LEU A 12 -15.35 -15.18 25.86
N PRO A 13 -14.84 -13.95 25.69
CA PRO A 13 -15.51 -12.80 26.24
C PRO A 13 -16.90 -12.70 25.62
N THR A 14 -17.92 -12.93 26.45
CA THR A 14 -19.32 -12.85 26.02
C THR A 14 -19.91 -11.46 26.23
N ASP A 15 -19.16 -10.59 26.93
CA ASP A 15 -19.59 -9.25 27.29
C ASP A 15 -19.73 -8.35 26.08
N VAL A 16 -20.83 -7.64 26.04
CA VAL A 16 -21.18 -6.72 24.95
C VAL A 16 -20.89 -5.27 25.38
N ARG A 17 -20.12 -4.55 24.58
CA ARG A 17 -19.89 -3.13 24.83
C ARG A 17 -21.14 -2.34 24.45
N ILE A 18 -21.58 -1.48 25.38
CA ILE A 18 -22.70 -0.56 25.21
C ILE A 18 -22.11 0.84 24.94
N TYR A 19 -22.57 1.47 23.87
CA TYR A 19 -22.10 2.79 23.49
C TYR A 19 -23.09 3.87 23.92
N PRO A 20 -22.56 5.00 24.44
CA PRO A 20 -23.38 6.17 24.69
C PRO A 20 -23.96 6.72 23.39
N SER A 21 -25.21 7.14 23.40
CA SER A 21 -25.83 7.87 22.28
C SER A 21 -25.31 9.31 22.16
N SER A 22 -24.81 9.87 23.26
CA SER A 22 -24.12 11.15 23.35
C SER A 22 -23.33 11.25 24.63
N ALA A 23 -22.35 12.15 24.68
CA ALA A 23 -21.64 12.49 25.90
C ALA A 23 -21.32 13.98 25.93
N THR A 24 -21.21 14.52 27.16
CA THR A 24 -20.83 15.90 27.43
C THR A 24 -19.82 15.97 28.58
N ASP A 25 -19.01 17.02 28.61
CA ASP A 25 -18.15 17.33 29.74
C ASP A 25 -18.22 18.82 30.10
N ASN A 26 -17.82 19.17 31.34
CA ASN A 26 -17.82 20.55 31.82
C ASN A 26 -16.47 21.27 31.64
N THR A 27 -15.46 20.59 31.08
CA THR A 27 -14.11 21.14 31.05
C THR A 27 -13.77 21.86 29.75
N HIS A 28 -14.53 21.62 28.67
CA HIS A 28 -14.30 22.16 27.32
C HIS A 28 -15.27 23.23 26.88
N ALA A 29 -15.88 23.97 27.82
CA ALA A 29 -16.89 24.97 27.47
C ALA A 29 -16.42 26.02 26.43
N ASN A 30 -15.09 26.17 26.21
CA ASN A 30 -14.51 27.21 25.34
C ASN A 30 -13.23 26.78 24.58
N SER A 31 -12.93 25.53 24.45
CA SER A 31 -11.70 25.09 23.75
C SER A 31 -11.98 24.22 22.52
N GLY A 32 -11.31 24.51 21.43
CA GLY A 32 -11.48 23.81 20.15
C GLY A 32 -10.37 22.84 19.75
N SER A 33 -9.34 22.61 20.60
CA SER A 33 -8.14 21.89 20.14
C SER A 33 -7.80 20.61 20.91
N ASP A 34 -8.37 20.41 22.09
CA ASP A 34 -8.05 19.26 22.92
C ASP A 34 -9.16 18.22 22.84
N GLY A 35 -8.80 16.94 22.90
CA GLY A 35 -9.74 15.85 22.71
C GLY A 35 -10.93 15.93 23.66
N GLY A 36 -12.13 16.12 23.11
CA GLY A 36 -13.37 16.16 23.88
C GLY A 36 -13.80 14.78 24.36
N VAL A 37 -14.88 14.74 25.15
CA VAL A 37 -15.41 13.50 25.74
C VAL A 37 -15.79 12.44 24.69
N ALA A 38 -16.08 12.83 23.45
CA ALA A 38 -16.36 11.89 22.37
C ALA A 38 -15.20 10.91 22.10
N TYR A 39 -13.97 11.27 22.38
CA TYR A 39 -12.82 10.39 22.27
C TYR A 39 -12.76 9.28 23.32
N THR A 40 -13.59 9.35 24.35
CA THR A 40 -13.62 8.30 25.38
C THR A 40 -14.44 7.06 24.99
N TYR A 41 -15.11 7.09 23.84
CA TYR A 41 -15.92 5.94 23.37
C TYR A 41 -15.87 5.77 21.84
N ASP A 42 -14.80 6.23 21.22
CA ASP A 42 -14.58 6.12 19.77
C ASP A 42 -13.86 4.81 19.36
N ASN A 43 -13.59 3.93 20.33
CA ASN A 43 -12.86 2.69 20.18
C ASN A 43 -11.45 2.83 19.61
N ASN A 44 -10.80 3.96 19.88
CA ASN A 44 -9.47 4.27 19.39
C ASN A 44 -8.54 4.64 20.55
N MET A 45 -7.71 3.72 20.97
CA MET A 45 -6.76 3.92 22.09
C MET A 45 -5.71 4.99 21.82
N SER A 46 -5.58 5.48 20.58
CA SER A 46 -4.66 6.57 20.23
C SER A 46 -5.28 7.96 20.38
N THR A 47 -6.60 8.06 20.48
CA THR A 47 -7.32 9.29 20.82
C THR A 47 -7.45 9.43 22.33
N LEU A 48 -7.74 10.64 22.81
CA LEU A 48 -7.68 10.93 24.22
C LEU A 48 -8.62 12.10 24.57
N TYR A 49 -9.51 11.89 25.55
CA TYR A 49 -10.07 12.99 26.30
C TYR A 49 -9.00 13.56 27.24
N HIS A 50 -8.84 14.86 27.24
CA HIS A 50 -8.00 15.58 28.22
C HIS A 50 -8.72 16.85 28.60
N SER A 51 -8.90 17.10 29.93
CA SER A 51 -9.50 18.35 30.41
C SER A 51 -8.75 19.57 29.88
N ALA A 52 -9.47 20.63 29.57
CA ALA A 52 -8.92 21.81 28.90
C ALA A 52 -7.65 22.36 29.59
N TYR A 53 -6.65 22.69 28.80
CA TYR A 53 -5.41 23.30 29.26
C TYR A 53 -5.02 24.57 28.47
N SER A 54 -5.67 24.82 27.34
CA SER A 54 -5.46 26.00 26.51
C SER A 54 -6.82 26.57 26.05
N PRO A 55 -7.06 27.90 26.05
CA PRO A 55 -6.18 28.97 26.52
C PRO A 55 -6.06 29.09 28.04
N SER A 56 -6.88 28.35 28.81
CA SER A 56 -6.78 28.31 30.27
C SER A 56 -6.93 26.87 30.78
N LYS A 57 -6.13 26.54 31.78
CA LYS A 57 -6.19 25.23 32.43
C LYS A 57 -7.48 25.08 33.23
N PHE A 58 -8.24 24.00 33.01
CA PHE A 58 -9.26 23.54 33.92
C PHE A 58 -8.58 22.75 35.07
N VAL A 59 -8.54 23.34 36.25
CA VAL A 59 -7.89 22.69 37.40
C VAL A 59 -8.90 21.76 38.07
N VAL A 60 -8.65 20.46 37.96
CA VAL A 60 -9.44 19.43 38.61
C VAL A 60 -9.17 19.43 40.12
N SER A 61 -10.21 19.51 40.91
CA SER A 61 -10.13 19.51 42.38
C SER A 61 -11.45 19.02 43.01
N GLN A 62 -11.43 18.84 44.34
CA GLN A 62 -12.63 18.46 45.09
C GLN A 62 -13.78 19.43 44.94
N THR A 63 -13.48 20.74 44.79
CA THR A 63 -14.49 21.81 44.65
C THR A 63 -14.79 22.13 43.16
N ASN A 64 -14.00 21.61 42.24
CA ASN A 64 -14.13 21.82 40.80
C ASN A 64 -13.85 20.51 40.04
N PRO A 65 -14.73 19.50 40.15
CA PRO A 65 -14.51 18.23 39.52
C PRO A 65 -14.67 18.31 37.98
N ALA A 66 -13.88 17.51 37.27
CA ALA A 66 -14.18 17.24 35.89
C ALA A 66 -15.36 16.26 35.83
N ILE A 67 -16.40 16.64 35.08
CA ILE A 67 -17.67 15.89 35.01
C ILE A 67 -17.84 15.38 33.57
N LEU A 68 -17.82 14.08 33.39
CA LEU A 68 -18.07 13.38 32.14
C LEU A 68 -19.46 12.73 32.20
N THR A 69 -20.36 13.11 31.34
CA THR A 69 -21.73 12.61 31.32
C THR A 69 -22.01 11.84 30.02
N TYR A 70 -22.40 10.59 30.16
CA TYR A 70 -22.71 9.67 29.06
C TYR A 70 -24.21 9.37 29.05
N ASN A 71 -24.88 9.59 27.93
CA ASN A 71 -26.30 9.35 27.79
C ASN A 71 -26.55 8.09 26.94
N PHE A 72 -27.57 7.34 27.29
CA PHE A 72 -27.92 6.08 26.64
C PHE A 72 -29.35 6.14 26.14
N LYS A 73 -29.62 5.43 25.06
CA LYS A 73 -30.94 5.29 24.45
C LYS A 73 -31.18 3.81 24.15
N ASP A 74 -32.34 3.32 24.54
CA ASP A 74 -32.80 1.96 24.27
C ASP A 74 -31.82 0.86 24.77
N VAL A 75 -31.17 1.11 25.93
CA VAL A 75 -30.23 0.17 26.57
C VAL A 75 -30.97 -0.56 27.69
N SER A 76 -30.96 -1.90 27.67
CA SER A 76 -31.63 -2.74 28.66
C SER A 76 -30.90 -2.76 30.01
N ASN A 77 -29.59 -2.91 30.02
CA ASN A 77 -28.76 -2.90 31.21
C ASN A 77 -27.30 -2.56 30.93
N ILE A 78 -26.62 -2.06 31.97
CA ILE A 78 -25.15 -1.94 32.02
C ILE A 78 -24.70 -2.63 33.32
N ASP A 79 -23.85 -3.65 33.21
CA ASP A 79 -23.39 -4.46 34.34
C ASP A 79 -22.12 -3.90 34.98
N TYR A 80 -21.23 -3.30 34.17
CA TYR A 80 -20.02 -2.65 34.68
C TYR A 80 -19.51 -1.59 33.70
N MET A 81 -18.61 -0.74 34.19
CA MET A 81 -17.86 0.20 33.36
C MET A 81 -16.36 0.08 33.61
N THR A 82 -15.54 0.36 32.60
CA THR A 82 -14.10 0.36 32.74
C THR A 82 -13.51 1.68 32.26
N TYR A 83 -12.81 2.36 33.16
CA TYR A 83 -11.97 3.48 32.85
C TYR A 83 -10.63 3.01 32.29
N VAL A 84 -10.27 3.43 31.08
CA VAL A 84 -8.97 3.14 30.46
C VAL A 84 -8.15 4.43 30.45
N PRO A 85 -7.03 4.49 31.20
CA PRO A 85 -6.12 5.62 31.21
C PRO A 85 -5.49 5.87 29.85
N ARG A 86 -4.90 7.04 29.67
CA ARG A 86 -4.07 7.34 28.49
C ARG A 86 -2.94 6.34 28.32
N GLN A 87 -2.58 6.05 27.06
CA GLN A 87 -1.59 5.02 26.74
C GLN A 87 -0.13 5.53 26.80
N SER A 88 0.08 6.83 26.91
CA SER A 88 1.40 7.45 27.00
C SER A 88 1.43 8.54 28.07
N GLY A 89 2.37 8.46 29.00
CA GLY A 89 2.45 9.38 30.15
C GLY A 89 1.34 9.13 31.17
N THR A 90 1.22 10.04 32.16
CA THR A 90 0.27 9.91 33.28
C THR A 90 -0.59 11.14 33.48
N ASN A 91 -0.36 12.24 32.73
CA ASN A 91 -1.06 13.52 32.94
C ASN A 91 -2.58 13.34 32.85
N GLY A 92 -3.28 13.63 33.93
CA GLY A 92 -4.71 13.52 33.98
C GLY A 92 -5.26 12.13 34.33
N ASN A 93 -4.42 11.11 34.55
CA ASN A 93 -4.90 9.81 35.03
C ASN A 93 -5.69 10.03 36.35
N PHE A 94 -6.86 9.37 36.43
CA PHE A 94 -7.77 9.56 37.55
C PHE A 94 -7.15 9.13 38.89
N GLY A 95 -7.24 9.99 39.87
CA GLY A 95 -7.13 9.66 41.30
C GLY A 95 -8.51 9.34 41.86
N ASN A 96 -9.02 10.22 42.75
CA ASN A 96 -10.37 10.07 43.31
C ASN A 96 -11.42 10.47 42.30
N PHE A 97 -12.42 9.62 42.13
CA PHE A 97 -13.59 9.87 41.28
C PHE A 97 -14.83 9.20 41.84
N SER A 98 -16.00 9.71 41.47
CA SER A 98 -17.30 9.11 41.84
C SER A 98 -18.12 8.81 40.60
N VAL A 99 -18.94 7.78 40.68
CA VAL A 99 -19.88 7.39 39.64
C VAL A 99 -21.31 7.65 40.08
N TYR A 100 -22.06 8.30 39.23
CA TYR A 100 -23.49 8.60 39.38
C TYR A 100 -24.24 8.01 38.15
N TYR A 101 -25.55 7.76 38.34
CA TYR A 101 -26.38 7.23 37.26
C TYR A 101 -27.83 7.77 37.32
N LYS A 102 -28.53 7.72 36.21
CA LYS A 102 -29.98 7.87 36.08
C LYS A 102 -30.56 6.67 35.35
N LEU A 103 -31.64 6.13 35.87
CA LEU A 103 -32.45 5.14 35.20
C LEU A 103 -33.71 5.81 34.57
N GLN A 104 -34.40 5.08 33.71
CA GLN A 104 -35.63 5.57 33.13
C GLN A 104 -36.65 5.98 34.21
N GLY A 105 -37.10 7.23 34.17
CA GLY A 105 -37.97 7.82 35.14
C GLY A 105 -37.28 8.63 36.27
N ASP A 106 -35.96 8.55 36.38
CA ASP A 106 -35.24 9.35 37.37
C ASP A 106 -35.11 10.81 36.92
N THR A 107 -35.39 11.74 37.84
CA THR A 107 -35.18 13.20 37.65
C THR A 107 -33.80 13.64 38.09
N GLU A 108 -33.20 12.98 39.09
CA GLU A 108 -31.91 13.33 39.68
C GLU A 108 -30.90 12.19 39.53
N TYR A 109 -29.61 12.55 39.55
CA TYR A 109 -28.54 11.55 39.58
C TYR A 109 -28.44 10.89 40.96
N LYS A 110 -28.39 9.57 40.95
CA LYS A 110 -28.13 8.72 42.11
C LYS A 110 -26.65 8.45 42.22
N HIS A 111 -26.06 8.59 43.39
CA HIS A 111 -24.67 8.25 43.69
C HIS A 111 -24.54 6.73 43.73
N PHE A 112 -23.60 6.20 42.94
CA PHE A 112 -23.31 4.76 42.97
C PHE A 112 -22.16 4.43 43.92
N GLY A 113 -21.06 5.20 43.86
CA GLY A 113 -19.89 4.95 44.70
C GLY A 113 -18.73 5.89 44.42
N ASP A 114 -17.74 5.84 45.33
CA ASP A 114 -16.47 6.58 45.26
C ASP A 114 -15.32 5.63 45.05
N PHE A 115 -14.41 5.98 44.16
CA PHE A 115 -13.33 5.12 43.67
C PHE A 115 -12.01 5.88 43.57
N ASN A 116 -10.89 5.16 43.54
CA ASN A 116 -9.58 5.76 43.39
C ASN A 116 -8.65 4.88 42.54
N ASN A 117 -8.19 5.41 41.42
CA ASN A 117 -7.20 4.72 40.55
C ASN A 117 -5.75 5.12 40.86
N ASN A 118 -5.54 6.01 41.88
CA ASN A 118 -4.22 6.48 42.33
C ASN A 118 -3.34 7.07 41.18
N GLY A 119 -3.92 7.63 40.12
CA GLY A 119 -3.18 8.12 38.97
C GLY A 119 -2.49 6.99 38.13
N SER A 120 -2.89 5.76 38.34
CA SER A 120 -2.30 4.58 37.71
C SER A 120 -2.52 4.55 36.20
N ASN A 121 -1.63 3.86 35.48
CA ASN A 121 -1.82 3.51 34.05
C ASN A 121 -2.65 2.22 33.86
N ASN A 122 -3.11 1.60 34.93
CA ASN A 122 -3.94 0.40 34.84
C ASN A 122 -5.40 0.77 34.60
N GLU A 123 -6.10 -0.06 33.86
CA GLU A 123 -7.55 0.02 33.70
C GLU A 123 -8.24 -0.16 35.07
N TYR A 124 -9.34 0.56 35.27
CA TYR A 124 -10.13 0.49 36.50
C TYR A 124 -11.58 0.11 36.17
N THR A 125 -12.02 -1.04 36.66
CA THR A 125 -13.39 -1.53 36.43
C THR A 125 -14.29 -1.30 37.64
N VAL A 126 -15.45 -0.66 37.42
CA VAL A 126 -16.51 -0.49 38.38
C VAL A 126 -17.66 -1.42 38.02
N LYS A 127 -17.93 -2.42 38.86
CA LYS A 127 -19.06 -3.33 38.69
C LYS A 127 -20.30 -2.76 39.38
N PHE A 128 -21.43 -2.69 38.66
CA PHE A 128 -22.70 -2.25 39.23
C PHE A 128 -23.36 -3.45 39.94
N ASN A 129 -23.76 -3.25 41.19
CA ASN A 129 -24.37 -4.32 42.00
C ASN A 129 -25.78 -4.61 41.45
N GLY A 130 -25.91 -5.68 40.66
CA GLY A 130 -27.17 -6.11 40.06
C GLY A 130 -27.56 -5.39 38.78
N ALA A 131 -26.61 -4.79 38.10
CA ALA A 131 -26.74 -4.00 36.86
C ALA A 131 -27.55 -2.69 36.99
N LEU A 132 -27.26 -1.72 36.15
CA LEU A 132 -28.11 -0.58 35.89
C LEU A 132 -29.17 -0.97 34.84
N VAL A 133 -30.41 -1.12 35.27
CA VAL A 133 -31.53 -1.54 34.40
C VAL A 133 -32.19 -0.33 33.76
N ASN A 134 -32.34 -0.33 32.43
CA ASN A 134 -32.82 0.79 31.64
C ASN A 134 -32.11 2.12 31.97
N PRO A 135 -30.78 2.15 31.91
CA PRO A 135 -30.03 3.37 32.20
C PRO A 135 -30.25 4.40 31.11
N ILE A 136 -30.44 5.66 31.52
CA ILE A 136 -30.53 6.80 30.58
C ILE A 136 -29.28 7.67 30.63
N SER A 137 -28.52 7.62 31.76
CA SER A 137 -27.25 8.36 31.86
C SER A 137 -26.35 7.77 32.95
N VAL A 138 -25.02 7.82 32.68
CA VAL A 138 -23.97 7.62 33.70
C VAL A 138 -23.07 8.85 33.70
N GLN A 139 -22.72 9.29 34.90
CA GLN A 139 -21.87 10.48 35.11
C GLN A 139 -20.67 10.11 35.97
N VAL A 140 -19.48 10.44 35.47
CA VAL A 140 -18.20 10.27 36.20
C VAL A 140 -17.71 11.60 36.60
N ARG A 141 -17.49 11.81 37.92
CA ARG A 141 -16.95 13.04 38.51
C ARG A 141 -15.55 12.77 39.03
N VAL A 142 -14.55 13.41 38.43
CA VAL A 142 -13.15 13.23 38.78
C VAL A 142 -12.74 14.43 39.68
N TYR A 143 -12.36 14.12 40.91
CA TYR A 143 -11.99 15.12 41.92
C TYR A 143 -10.49 15.31 42.08
N ASP A 144 -9.71 14.34 41.60
CA ASP A 144 -8.27 14.33 41.64
C ASP A 144 -7.73 13.60 40.40
N GLY A 145 -6.79 14.21 39.74
CA GLY A 145 -6.10 13.63 38.59
C GLY A 145 -4.67 14.12 38.49
N THR A 146 -3.80 13.33 37.93
CA THR A 146 -2.37 13.61 37.89
C THR A 146 -2.09 14.99 37.31
N LEU A 147 -1.33 15.80 38.05
CA LEU A 147 -1.03 17.20 37.73
C LEU A 147 -2.26 18.11 37.68
N GLY A 148 -3.37 17.71 38.29
CA GLY A 148 -4.62 18.52 38.33
C GLY A 148 -5.34 18.58 36.98
N TYR A 149 -5.23 17.55 36.18
CA TYR A 149 -6.01 17.31 34.95
C TYR A 149 -6.93 16.09 35.10
N ALA A 150 -7.77 15.86 34.09
CA ALA A 150 -8.46 14.58 33.88
C ALA A 150 -8.25 14.14 32.48
N SER A 151 -7.88 12.88 32.26
CA SER A 151 -7.69 12.27 30.96
C SER A 151 -8.24 10.85 30.90
N CYS A 152 -8.71 10.44 29.73
CA CYS A 152 -9.31 9.13 29.53
C CYS A 152 -9.12 8.72 28.05
N ALA A 153 -8.49 7.59 27.81
CA ALA A 153 -8.42 7.03 26.44
C ALA A 153 -9.77 6.42 26.07
N GLU A 154 -10.33 5.56 26.95
CA GLU A 154 -11.62 4.92 26.72
C GLU A 154 -12.43 4.81 28.01
N MET A 155 -13.73 5.00 27.90
CA MET A 155 -14.71 4.69 28.94
C MET A 155 -15.65 3.64 28.39
N LYS A 156 -15.44 2.39 28.81
CA LYS A 156 -16.19 1.25 28.29
C LYS A 156 -17.35 0.96 29.23
N PHE A 157 -18.57 0.91 28.69
CA PHE A 157 -19.76 0.43 29.39
C PHE A 157 -20.08 -0.96 28.87
N MET A 158 -20.32 -1.92 29.77
CA MET A 158 -20.39 -3.32 29.40
C MET A 158 -21.66 -3.96 29.92
N GLN A 159 -22.23 -4.81 29.09
CA GLN A 159 -23.27 -5.74 29.46
C GLN A 159 -22.63 -7.12 29.61
N ASP A 160 -22.84 -7.78 30.74
CA ASP A 160 -22.38 -9.14 31.01
C ASP A 160 -23.16 -10.11 30.09
N GLY A 161 -22.45 -10.77 29.21
CA GLY A 161 -23.03 -11.72 28.25
C GLY A 161 -23.45 -13.07 28.83
N GLY A 162 -23.26 -13.25 30.13
CA GLY A 162 -23.59 -14.49 30.83
C GLY A 162 -22.48 -15.57 30.77
N ALA A 163 -22.72 -16.68 31.40
CA ALA A 163 -21.75 -17.76 31.54
C ALA A 163 -21.39 -18.43 30.19
N SER A 164 -20.15 -18.93 30.07
CA SER A 164 -19.58 -19.63 28.92
C SER A 164 -20.37 -20.85 28.41
N THR A 165 -21.35 -21.34 29.15
CA THR A 165 -22.26 -22.43 28.77
C THR A 165 -23.09 -22.17 27.52
N ALA A 166 -23.24 -20.91 27.11
CA ALA A 166 -23.90 -20.57 25.86
C ALA A 166 -23.23 -21.20 24.61
N PHE A 167 -21.93 -21.51 24.71
CA PHE A 167 -21.17 -22.13 23.61
C PHE A 167 -21.25 -23.65 23.58
N ASP A 168 -21.69 -24.28 24.67
CA ASP A 168 -21.77 -25.74 24.81
C ASP A 168 -22.76 -26.37 23.83
N ILE A 169 -23.69 -25.60 23.30
CA ILE A 169 -24.65 -26.05 22.28
C ILE A 169 -24.05 -26.16 20.88
N PHE A 170 -22.90 -25.55 20.60
CA PHE A 170 -22.27 -25.62 19.29
C PHE A 170 -21.39 -26.87 19.16
N ALA A 171 -21.35 -27.41 17.94
CA ALA A 171 -20.56 -28.61 17.65
C ALA A 171 -19.10 -28.30 17.30
N ASP A 172 -18.76 -27.02 17.00
CA ASP A 172 -17.45 -26.59 16.57
C ASP A 172 -17.08 -25.20 17.14
N LYS A 173 -15.77 -24.92 17.16
CA LYS A 173 -15.19 -23.68 17.73
C LYS A 173 -15.55 -22.42 16.95
N LEU A 174 -15.86 -22.57 15.65
CA LEU A 174 -16.29 -21.47 14.80
C LEU A 174 -17.79 -21.16 14.90
N LEU A 175 -18.53 -21.93 15.72
CA LEU A 175 -19.97 -21.77 15.92
C LEU A 175 -20.76 -21.95 14.60
N THR A 176 -20.33 -22.87 13.74
CA THR A 176 -20.97 -23.05 12.42
C THR A 176 -22.10 -24.07 12.43
N SER A 177 -22.22 -24.87 13.48
CA SER A 177 -23.29 -25.88 13.62
C SER A 177 -23.64 -26.11 15.08
N LEU A 178 -24.89 -26.55 15.32
CA LEU A 178 -25.37 -26.97 16.62
C LEU A 178 -25.13 -28.47 16.85
N LYS A 179 -24.99 -28.86 18.10
CA LYS A 179 -25.04 -30.27 18.50
C LYS A 179 -26.43 -30.86 18.19
N LYS A 180 -26.54 -32.18 18.00
CA LYS A 180 -27.76 -32.84 17.51
C LYS A 180 -28.97 -32.70 18.41
N ASP A 181 -28.76 -32.61 19.73
CA ASP A 181 -29.83 -32.70 20.74
C ASP A 181 -30.16 -31.32 21.36
N VAL A 182 -29.78 -30.23 20.71
CA VAL A 182 -30.06 -28.86 21.18
C VAL A 182 -31.54 -28.54 21.05
N THR A 183 -32.14 -28.07 22.16
CA THR A 183 -33.54 -27.67 22.22
C THR A 183 -33.71 -26.15 22.06
N LEU A 184 -34.91 -25.73 21.67
CA LEU A 184 -35.21 -24.30 21.54
C LEU A 184 -35.07 -23.57 22.89
N ASP A 185 -35.46 -24.22 24.00
CA ASP A 185 -35.37 -23.67 25.38
C ASP A 185 -33.89 -23.37 25.75
N GLN A 186 -32.98 -24.25 25.35
CA GLN A 186 -31.54 -24.02 25.57
C GLN A 186 -31.06 -22.80 24.78
N ILE A 187 -31.54 -22.61 23.54
CA ILE A 187 -31.19 -21.47 22.70
C ILE A 187 -31.78 -20.19 23.29
N GLU A 188 -33.06 -20.23 23.72
CA GLU A 188 -33.75 -19.08 24.30
C GLU A 188 -33.12 -18.60 25.63
N ALA A 189 -32.45 -19.51 26.38
CA ALA A 189 -31.72 -19.21 27.60
C ALA A 189 -30.39 -18.48 27.36
N ILE A 190 -29.90 -18.36 26.12
CA ILE A 190 -28.67 -17.65 25.79
C ILE A 190 -28.85 -16.15 25.97
N SER A 191 -28.02 -15.52 26.80
CA SER A 191 -28.08 -14.08 27.05
C SER A 191 -27.43 -13.23 25.97
N ASN A 192 -26.32 -13.72 25.36
CA ASN A 192 -25.61 -12.99 24.29
C ASN A 192 -26.48 -12.94 23.02
N PRO A 193 -26.88 -11.74 22.54
CA PRO A 193 -27.81 -11.59 21.43
C PRO A 193 -27.24 -12.09 20.09
N PHE A 194 -25.93 -11.99 19.89
CA PHE A 194 -25.30 -12.47 18.65
C PHE A 194 -25.29 -14.00 18.59
N VAL A 195 -24.89 -14.64 19.67
CA VAL A 195 -24.85 -16.11 19.79
C VAL A 195 -26.26 -16.68 19.72
N LYS A 196 -27.21 -16.08 20.42
CA LYS A 196 -28.64 -16.46 20.37
C LYS A 196 -29.20 -16.34 18.96
N GLY A 197 -29.00 -15.20 18.31
CA GLY A 197 -29.48 -14.97 16.93
C GLY A 197 -28.87 -15.93 15.91
N LEU A 198 -27.58 -16.31 16.08
CA LEU A 198 -26.94 -17.32 15.27
C LEU A 198 -27.57 -18.70 15.52
N ALA A 199 -27.69 -19.09 16.80
CA ALA A 199 -28.25 -20.40 17.18
C ALA A 199 -29.67 -20.61 16.67
N LEU A 200 -30.54 -19.60 16.74
CA LEU A 200 -31.88 -19.63 16.19
C LEU A 200 -31.89 -19.91 14.67
N LYS A 201 -31.05 -19.20 13.92
CA LYS A 201 -30.94 -19.36 12.46
C LYS A 201 -30.32 -20.69 12.04
N LEU A 202 -29.39 -21.22 12.84
CA LEU A 202 -28.84 -22.56 12.62
C LEU A 202 -29.90 -23.64 12.93
N TYR A 203 -30.73 -23.42 13.96
CA TYR A 203 -31.77 -24.35 14.39
C TYR A 203 -32.90 -24.46 13.36
N ASP A 204 -33.35 -23.36 12.80
CA ASP A 204 -34.39 -23.33 11.76
C ASP A 204 -33.87 -23.55 10.33
N GLY A 205 -32.53 -23.67 10.16
CA GLY A 205 -31.88 -23.90 8.87
C GLY A 205 -31.84 -22.68 7.95
N SER A 206 -32.16 -21.49 8.42
CA SER A 206 -32.15 -20.24 7.62
C SER A 206 -30.79 -19.58 7.50
N TYR A 207 -29.76 -20.09 8.21
CA TYR A 207 -28.45 -19.48 8.21
C TYR A 207 -27.63 -19.85 6.98
N ASP A 208 -27.36 -18.88 6.12
CA ASP A 208 -26.44 -19.06 4.98
C ASP A 208 -24.99 -18.81 5.40
N LYS A 209 -24.14 -19.80 5.19
CA LYS A 209 -22.70 -19.77 5.54
C LYS A 209 -21.82 -19.24 4.41
N LYS A 210 -22.35 -19.13 3.18
CA LYS A 210 -21.57 -18.67 2.03
C LYS A 210 -21.00 -17.27 2.32
N TYR A 211 -19.72 -17.10 2.10
CA TYR A 211 -18.90 -15.92 2.44
C TYR A 211 -18.78 -15.63 3.94
N ARG A 212 -19.69 -16.11 4.80
CA ARG A 212 -19.60 -15.89 6.25
C ARG A 212 -18.52 -16.76 6.90
N VAL A 213 -18.38 -17.97 6.42
CA VAL A 213 -17.35 -18.91 6.89
C VAL A 213 -16.31 -19.07 5.79
N ALA A 214 -15.08 -18.71 6.09
CA ALA A 214 -13.99 -18.71 5.12
C ALA A 214 -12.66 -19.10 5.76
N GLU A 215 -11.74 -19.57 4.92
CA GLU A 215 -10.37 -19.92 5.30
C GLU A 215 -9.39 -19.02 4.55
N PHE A 216 -8.40 -18.49 5.26
CA PHE A 216 -7.40 -17.57 4.72
C PHE A 216 -6.01 -18.16 4.93
N PRO A 217 -5.23 -18.44 3.87
CA PRO A 217 -3.85 -18.87 3.99
C PRO A 217 -2.99 -17.72 4.55
N CYS A 218 -1.93 -18.08 5.26
CA CYS A 218 -0.90 -17.11 5.60
C CYS A 218 -0.10 -16.75 4.34
N LEU A 219 0.20 -15.47 4.14
CA LEU A 219 0.97 -14.98 3.00
C LEU A 219 2.29 -14.35 3.46
N LEU A 220 3.27 -14.29 2.58
CA LEU A 220 4.47 -13.50 2.83
C LEU A 220 4.08 -12.03 2.94
N SER A 221 4.60 -11.33 3.95
CA SER A 221 4.29 -9.91 4.10
C SER A 221 4.77 -9.11 2.90
N VAL A 222 4.05 -8.04 2.55
CA VAL A 222 4.39 -7.20 1.39
C VAL A 222 5.75 -6.52 1.57
N GLN A 223 6.16 -6.23 2.80
CA GLN A 223 7.49 -5.70 3.11
C GLN A 223 8.60 -6.73 2.83
N SER A 224 8.37 -7.98 3.20
CA SER A 224 9.32 -9.07 2.90
C SER A 224 9.41 -9.37 1.41
N LEU A 225 8.30 -9.27 0.67
CA LEU A 225 8.31 -9.34 -0.79
C LEU A 225 9.13 -8.21 -1.40
N ALA A 226 8.91 -6.97 -1.00
CA ALA A 226 9.64 -5.81 -1.48
C ALA A 226 11.16 -5.98 -1.24
N ALA A 227 11.55 -6.44 -0.07
CA ALA A 227 12.95 -6.73 0.26
C ALA A 227 13.53 -7.87 -0.61
N LYS A 228 12.75 -8.94 -0.83
CA LYS A 228 13.17 -10.07 -1.68
C LYS A 228 13.44 -9.64 -3.13
N TRP A 229 12.64 -8.73 -3.65
CA TRP A 229 12.77 -8.23 -5.02
C TRP A 229 13.71 -7.01 -5.14
N ASN A 230 14.17 -6.49 -4.03
CA ASN A 230 14.92 -5.23 -3.97
C ASN A 230 14.14 -4.05 -4.58
N VAL A 231 12.85 -4.01 -4.27
CA VAL A 231 11.92 -2.94 -4.68
C VAL A 231 11.66 -2.05 -3.48
N ASP A 232 12.04 -0.79 -3.57
CA ASP A 232 11.87 0.15 -2.46
C ASP A 232 10.48 0.78 -2.47
N GLY A 233 9.77 0.63 -1.34
CA GLY A 233 8.50 1.31 -1.06
C GLY A 233 7.32 0.90 -1.95
N LYS A 234 7.42 -0.18 -2.72
CA LYS A 234 6.35 -0.68 -3.58
C LYS A 234 5.78 -1.98 -3.02
N TYR A 235 4.46 -2.07 -2.98
CA TYR A 235 3.77 -3.15 -2.28
C TYR A 235 2.74 -3.83 -3.17
N TYR A 236 2.63 -5.14 -2.98
CA TYR A 236 1.51 -5.93 -3.48
C TYR A 236 0.28 -5.75 -2.59
N ASP A 237 -0.73 -6.58 -2.82
CA ASP A 237 -2.02 -6.48 -2.15
C ASP A 237 -1.91 -6.56 -0.62
N GLN A 238 -2.23 -5.45 0.04
CA GLN A 238 -2.33 -5.36 1.50
C GLN A 238 -3.73 -5.71 2.03
N MET A 239 -4.64 -6.07 1.12
CA MET A 239 -6.04 -6.44 1.39
C MET A 239 -6.31 -7.88 0.91
N ALA A 240 -5.30 -8.76 0.95
CA ALA A 240 -5.29 -10.05 0.26
C ALA A 240 -6.38 -11.03 0.70
N GLY A 241 -6.82 -10.95 1.96
CA GLY A 241 -7.88 -11.81 2.50
C GLY A 241 -9.26 -11.23 2.25
N VAL A 242 -9.75 -11.29 1.01
CA VAL A 242 -11.08 -10.79 0.63
C VAL A 242 -12.17 -11.61 1.33
N THR A 243 -13.03 -10.95 2.06
CA THR A 243 -14.11 -11.62 2.82
C THR A 243 -15.46 -11.65 2.09
N GLY A 244 -15.72 -10.68 1.24
CA GLY A 244 -17.05 -10.47 0.67
C GLY A 244 -18.09 -9.98 1.69
N ILE A 245 -17.62 -9.41 2.81
CA ILE A 245 -18.48 -8.90 3.88
C ILE A 245 -18.52 -7.37 3.82
N SER A 246 -19.73 -6.82 3.91
CA SER A 246 -19.97 -5.38 4.02
C SER A 246 -20.29 -5.00 5.45
N PHE A 247 -19.67 -3.92 5.93
CA PHE A 247 -19.80 -3.38 7.27
C PHE A 247 -20.42 -1.98 7.24
N ALA A 248 -21.58 -1.84 7.84
CA ALA A 248 -22.14 -0.56 8.27
C ALA A 248 -21.68 -0.24 9.70
N PRO A 249 -21.88 0.99 10.21
CA PRO A 249 -21.68 1.25 11.62
C PRO A 249 -22.42 0.26 12.50
N GLY A 250 -21.76 -0.35 13.47
CA GLY A 250 -22.39 -1.32 14.36
C GLY A 250 -21.43 -2.30 15.01
N THR A 251 -21.99 -3.23 15.77
CA THR A 251 -21.26 -4.26 16.52
C THR A 251 -21.31 -5.60 15.78
N TYR A 252 -20.16 -6.24 15.67
CA TYR A 252 -20.02 -7.50 14.94
C TYR A 252 -19.31 -8.55 15.77
N ALA A 253 -19.86 -9.78 15.75
CA ALA A 253 -19.26 -10.96 16.35
C ALA A 253 -18.57 -11.79 15.27
N ILE A 254 -17.29 -12.12 15.52
CA ILE A 254 -16.40 -12.81 14.57
C ILE A 254 -15.69 -13.94 15.32
N ALA A 255 -15.96 -15.18 14.97
CA ALA A 255 -15.25 -16.33 15.51
C ALA A 255 -14.02 -16.65 14.64
N CYS A 256 -12.88 -16.90 15.27
CA CYS A 256 -11.63 -17.22 14.60
C CYS A 256 -11.00 -18.51 15.16
N GLU A 257 -10.42 -19.31 14.28
CA GLU A 257 -9.57 -20.45 14.62
C GLU A 257 -8.21 -20.27 13.95
N MET A 258 -7.18 -20.05 14.75
CA MET A 258 -5.80 -19.87 14.34
C MET A 258 -4.85 -20.36 15.44
N PRO A 259 -3.53 -20.53 15.18
CA PRO A 259 -2.55 -20.81 16.24
C PRO A 259 -2.63 -19.75 17.35
N GLU A 260 -2.49 -20.20 18.61
CA GLU A 260 -2.74 -19.35 19.79
C GLU A 260 -1.77 -18.19 19.96
N ASP A 261 -0.55 -18.36 19.49
CA ASP A 261 0.50 -17.35 19.52
C ASP A 261 0.39 -16.31 18.39
N ARG A 262 -0.67 -16.43 17.54
CA ARG A 262 -0.87 -15.55 16.40
C ARG A 262 -2.09 -14.65 16.56
N THR A 263 -2.03 -13.57 15.80
CA THR A 263 -3.14 -12.66 15.58
C THR A 263 -3.30 -12.39 14.09
N ALA A 264 -4.49 -12.04 13.69
CA ALA A 264 -4.76 -11.51 12.37
C ALA A 264 -5.33 -10.09 12.48
N LYS A 265 -5.34 -9.34 11.38
CA LYS A 265 -6.00 -8.05 11.34
C LYS A 265 -7.23 -8.14 10.44
N LEU A 266 -8.33 -7.56 10.88
CA LEU A 266 -9.45 -7.23 10.01
C LEU A 266 -9.36 -5.76 9.68
N LYS A 267 -9.19 -5.45 8.41
CA LYS A 267 -9.31 -4.08 7.87
C LYS A 267 -10.69 -3.90 7.29
N ILE A 268 -11.38 -2.85 7.69
CA ILE A 268 -12.66 -2.43 7.10
C ILE A 268 -12.38 -1.16 6.31
N VAL A 269 -12.54 -1.23 4.99
CA VAL A 269 -12.14 -0.18 4.06
C VAL A 269 -13.36 0.40 3.37
N SER A 270 -13.60 1.68 3.58
CA SER A 270 -14.58 2.45 2.82
C SER A 270 -13.95 2.96 1.55
N TRP A 271 -14.29 2.37 0.41
CA TRP A 271 -13.71 2.68 -0.88
C TRP A 271 -14.24 3.96 -1.51
N TYR A 272 -15.43 4.40 -1.10
CA TYR A 272 -15.95 5.68 -1.55
C TYR A 272 -15.18 6.81 -0.86
N ASN A 273 -14.20 7.37 -1.55
CA ASN A 273 -13.34 8.45 -1.07
C ASN A 273 -13.63 9.79 -1.74
N GLY A 274 -14.79 9.92 -2.38
CA GLY A 274 -15.27 11.16 -2.96
C GLY A 274 -16.09 11.96 -1.95
N LYS A 275 -15.82 13.25 -1.79
CA LYS A 275 -16.66 14.19 -1.08
C LYS A 275 -17.76 14.68 -2.05
N LYS A 276 -18.96 14.92 -1.57
CA LYS A 276 -20.01 15.57 -2.36
C LYS A 276 -19.53 16.96 -2.80
N GLY A 277 -18.90 17.03 -3.97
CA GLY A 277 -18.33 18.24 -4.56
C GLY A 277 -16.84 18.50 -4.33
N ASP A 278 -16.13 17.71 -3.53
CA ASP A 278 -14.69 17.84 -3.26
C ASP A 278 -14.03 16.47 -3.06
N SER A 279 -12.70 16.45 -3.13
CA SER A 279 -11.90 15.25 -2.90
C SER A 279 -11.51 15.06 -1.44
N PHE A 280 -11.33 13.79 -1.04
CA PHE A 280 -10.76 13.41 0.25
C PHE A 280 -9.29 13.02 0.09
N ASP A 281 -8.51 13.37 1.08
CA ASP A 281 -7.22 12.79 1.46
C ASP A 281 -6.42 12.13 0.32
N GLY A 282 -6.21 12.86 -0.77
CA GLY A 282 -5.39 12.40 -1.88
C GLY A 282 -5.85 11.08 -2.54
N GLY A 283 -7.14 10.79 -2.54
CA GLY A 283 -7.69 9.59 -3.17
C GLY A 283 -7.55 8.29 -2.37
N ASN A 284 -7.06 8.37 -1.13
CA ASN A 284 -6.95 7.20 -0.26
C ASN A 284 -8.28 6.85 0.41
N PRO A 285 -8.65 5.56 0.48
CA PRO A 285 -9.83 5.12 1.19
C PRO A 285 -9.64 5.21 2.71
N GLN A 286 -10.77 5.30 3.41
CA GLN A 286 -10.79 5.25 4.87
C GLN A 286 -10.70 3.82 5.36
N THR A 287 -9.79 3.58 6.31
CA THR A 287 -9.54 2.24 6.84
C THR A 287 -9.64 2.22 8.35
N ALA A 288 -10.48 1.33 8.88
CA ALA A 288 -10.46 0.91 10.29
C ALA A 288 -9.76 -0.43 10.41
N THR A 289 -8.96 -0.64 11.45
CA THR A 289 -8.22 -1.89 11.63
C THR A 289 -8.48 -2.46 13.01
N PHE A 290 -8.85 -3.73 13.06
CA PHE A 290 -9.11 -4.50 14.28
C PHE A 290 -8.15 -5.68 14.38
N THR A 291 -7.64 -5.97 15.57
CA THR A 291 -6.86 -7.18 15.81
C THR A 291 -7.79 -8.32 16.21
N LEU A 292 -7.75 -9.40 15.45
CA LEU A 292 -8.48 -10.62 15.72
C LEU A 292 -7.57 -11.63 16.44
N LYS A 293 -8.13 -12.30 17.43
CA LYS A 293 -7.47 -13.37 18.22
C LYS A 293 -8.25 -14.68 18.02
N ASN A 294 -7.60 -15.79 18.36
CA ASN A 294 -8.27 -17.08 18.42
C ASN A 294 -9.50 -17.02 19.33
N GLY A 295 -10.62 -17.58 18.91
CA GLY A 295 -11.90 -17.54 19.62
C GLY A 295 -12.88 -16.47 19.10
N LEU A 296 -13.87 -16.08 19.92
CA LEU A 296 -14.86 -15.07 19.57
C LEU A 296 -14.29 -13.66 19.79
N ASN A 297 -14.36 -12.85 18.76
CA ASN A 297 -14.06 -11.42 18.78
C ASN A 297 -15.35 -10.63 18.62
N VAL A 298 -15.55 -9.64 19.45
CA VAL A 298 -16.62 -8.64 19.27
C VAL A 298 -15.96 -7.32 18.94
N ILE A 299 -16.27 -6.79 17.78
CA ILE A 299 -15.76 -5.50 17.32
C ILE A 299 -16.89 -4.50 17.17
N GLU A 300 -16.57 -3.25 17.38
CA GLU A 300 -17.46 -2.15 17.02
C GLU A 300 -16.84 -1.33 15.88
N TYR A 301 -17.52 -1.29 14.78
CA TYR A 301 -17.18 -0.43 13.67
C TYR A 301 -17.92 0.89 13.77
N GLN A 302 -17.21 1.91 14.17
CA GLN A 302 -17.61 3.31 14.13
C GLN A 302 -16.77 3.97 13.06
N PRO A 303 -17.32 4.25 11.88
CA PRO A 303 -16.58 4.94 10.85
C PRO A 303 -16.17 6.32 11.32
N THR A 304 -14.96 6.69 11.02
CA THR A 304 -14.40 7.98 11.40
C THR A 304 -15.25 9.14 10.91
N LYS A 305 -15.11 10.26 11.57
CA LYS A 305 -15.82 11.55 11.44
C LYS A 305 -16.23 11.98 10.02
N MET A 306 -15.70 11.39 8.95
CA MET A 306 -15.89 11.91 7.60
C MET A 306 -17.33 11.70 7.08
N GLY A 307 -17.89 10.51 7.21
CA GLY A 307 -19.28 10.27 6.82
C GLY A 307 -20.27 11.13 7.60
N LEU A 308 -20.07 11.25 8.92
CA LEU A 308 -20.91 12.05 9.80
C LEU A 308 -20.72 13.56 9.66
N THR A 309 -19.47 14.02 9.44
CA THR A 309 -19.15 15.46 9.38
C THR A 309 -19.62 16.10 8.08
N TYR A 310 -19.57 15.36 6.96
CA TYR A 310 -19.91 15.91 5.64
C TYR A 310 -21.36 15.73 5.22
N TYR A 311 -22.05 14.74 5.75
CA TYR A 311 -23.41 14.39 5.34
C TYR A 311 -24.46 14.59 6.43
N GLY A 312 -24.03 14.89 7.67
CA GLY A 312 -24.93 15.06 8.83
C GLY A 312 -25.64 13.77 9.29
N ALA A 313 -25.58 12.73 8.47
CA ALA A 313 -26.02 11.37 8.74
C ALA A 313 -25.15 10.39 7.97
N TRP A 314 -25.10 9.13 8.41
CA TRP A 314 -24.36 8.09 7.70
C TRP A 314 -25.01 7.82 6.33
N ASP A 315 -24.20 7.76 5.28
CA ASP A 315 -24.60 7.35 3.94
C ASP A 315 -24.05 5.93 3.69
N ASP A 316 -24.91 5.01 3.25
CA ASP A 316 -24.56 3.61 2.98
C ASP A 316 -23.46 3.47 1.91
N ALA A 317 -23.21 4.51 1.10
CA ALA A 317 -22.07 4.54 0.18
C ALA A 317 -20.72 4.44 0.89
N PHE A 318 -20.66 4.79 2.18
CA PHE A 318 -19.45 4.67 3.00
C PHE A 318 -19.33 3.34 3.74
N ASN A 319 -20.28 2.43 3.61
CA ASN A 319 -20.14 1.10 4.18
C ASN A 319 -18.83 0.46 3.69
N GLY A 320 -18.06 -0.11 4.63
CA GLY A 320 -16.76 -0.68 4.34
C GLY A 320 -16.83 -2.13 3.87
N LEU A 321 -15.87 -2.54 3.05
CA LEU A 321 -15.59 -3.95 2.77
C LEU A 321 -14.54 -4.48 3.74
N GLY A 322 -14.69 -5.73 4.18
CA GLY A 322 -13.79 -6.37 5.12
C GLY A 322 -12.68 -7.17 4.47
N TYR A 323 -11.47 -7.04 5.01
CA TYR A 323 -10.29 -7.76 4.52
C TYR A 323 -9.49 -8.35 5.67
N ILE A 324 -9.13 -9.61 5.56
CA ILE A 324 -8.22 -10.26 6.50
C ILE A 324 -6.77 -10.03 6.05
N VAL A 325 -5.94 -9.56 6.97
CA VAL A 325 -4.48 -9.52 6.81
C VAL A 325 -3.89 -10.55 7.77
N TYR A 326 -3.38 -11.62 7.19
CA TYR A 326 -2.78 -12.75 7.90
C TYR A 326 -1.50 -13.11 7.17
N ASP A 327 -0.37 -12.62 7.71
CA ASP A 327 0.92 -12.68 7.04
C ASP A 327 2.05 -13.12 7.97
N ASP A 328 3.16 -13.52 7.36
CA ASP A 328 4.42 -13.86 8.01
C ASP A 328 5.57 -13.23 7.24
N ASN A 329 6.65 -12.90 7.96
CA ASN A 329 7.80 -12.21 7.36
C ASN A 329 8.81 -13.15 6.72
N THR A 330 8.73 -14.46 7.00
CA THR A 330 9.80 -15.43 6.68
C THR A 330 9.26 -16.67 5.98
N ASP A 331 8.36 -17.42 6.62
CA ASP A 331 7.88 -18.71 6.14
C ASP A 331 6.36 -18.87 6.35
N PRO A 332 5.55 -18.24 5.50
CA PRO A 332 4.10 -18.33 5.59
C PRO A 332 3.56 -19.75 5.35
N ASP A 333 4.30 -20.60 4.65
CA ASP A 333 3.86 -21.98 4.35
C ASP A 333 3.92 -22.90 5.56
N ALA A 334 4.72 -22.55 6.57
CA ALA A 334 4.75 -23.27 7.86
C ALA A 334 3.59 -22.88 8.79
N VAL A 335 2.80 -21.87 8.44
CA VAL A 335 1.73 -21.34 9.28
C VAL A 335 0.38 -21.95 8.89
N ALA A 336 -0.33 -22.52 9.85
CA ALA A 336 -1.68 -23.02 9.62
C ALA A 336 -2.63 -21.88 9.16
N PRO A 337 -3.55 -22.14 8.24
CA PRO A 337 -4.49 -21.13 7.77
C PRO A 337 -5.41 -20.65 8.90
N LEU A 338 -5.86 -19.40 8.79
CA LEU A 338 -6.87 -18.81 9.65
C LEU A 338 -8.26 -19.19 9.13
N LYS A 339 -9.12 -19.72 9.98
CA LYS A 339 -10.55 -19.85 9.69
C LYS A 339 -11.34 -18.79 10.43
N VAL A 340 -12.31 -18.20 9.73
CA VAL A 340 -13.12 -17.07 10.24
C VAL A 340 -14.59 -17.32 9.99
N HIS A 341 -15.42 -16.96 10.96
CA HIS A 341 -16.87 -16.92 10.82
C HIS A 341 -17.40 -15.53 11.19
N PHE A 342 -17.90 -14.80 10.21
CA PHE A 342 -18.55 -13.50 10.37
C PHE A 342 -20.03 -13.70 10.71
N ILE A 343 -20.38 -13.66 11.99
CA ILE A 343 -21.65 -14.20 12.50
C ILE A 343 -22.85 -13.34 12.05
N ASN A 344 -22.79 -12.02 12.29
CA ASN A 344 -23.91 -11.12 12.07
C ASN A 344 -23.67 -10.05 11.01
N ALA A 345 -22.63 -10.21 10.19
CA ALA A 345 -22.30 -9.25 9.14
C ALA A 345 -23.15 -9.44 7.88
N VAL A 346 -23.22 -8.41 7.03
CA VAL A 346 -23.93 -8.42 5.76
C VAL A 346 -23.05 -8.99 4.66
N VAL A 347 -23.55 -9.97 3.93
CA VAL A 347 -22.83 -10.56 2.79
C VAL A 347 -23.02 -9.67 1.56
N ASN A 348 -21.91 -9.22 0.97
CA ASN A 348 -21.85 -8.58 -0.35
C ASN A 348 -21.43 -9.58 -1.42
N GLY A 349 -20.57 -10.55 -1.05
CA GLY A 349 -19.89 -11.43 -1.97
C GLY A 349 -18.73 -10.73 -2.69
N TYR A 350 -18.05 -11.47 -3.55
CA TYR A 350 -16.98 -10.99 -4.44
C TYR A 350 -16.93 -11.83 -5.71
N LEU A 351 -16.38 -11.26 -6.77
CA LEU A 351 -16.23 -11.94 -8.05
C LEU A 351 -14.97 -12.80 -8.03
N SER A 352 -15.10 -14.07 -8.41
CA SER A 352 -13.99 -15.02 -8.51
C SER A 352 -14.14 -15.93 -9.72
N GLU A 353 -13.07 -16.62 -10.10
CA GLU A 353 -13.08 -17.54 -11.24
C GLU A 353 -14.02 -18.74 -11.06
N ASP A 354 -14.40 -19.05 -9.82
CA ASP A 354 -15.30 -20.16 -9.51
C ASP A 354 -16.75 -19.88 -9.93
N LEU A 355 -17.10 -18.60 -10.08
CA LEU A 355 -18.44 -18.17 -10.49
C LEU A 355 -18.54 -18.12 -12.03
N SER A 356 -19.74 -18.39 -12.56
CA SER A 356 -20.06 -18.11 -13.97
C SER A 356 -20.22 -16.61 -14.23
N ASN A 357 -20.20 -16.19 -15.49
CA ASN A 357 -20.47 -14.79 -15.85
C ASN A 357 -21.86 -14.34 -15.39
N GLU A 358 -22.85 -15.22 -15.46
CA GLU A 358 -24.23 -14.97 -15.05
C GLU A 358 -24.33 -14.79 -13.53
N GLU A 359 -23.70 -15.68 -12.75
CA GLU A 359 -23.64 -15.55 -11.29
C GLU A 359 -22.96 -14.25 -10.87
N MET A 360 -21.86 -13.87 -11.52
CA MET A 360 -21.14 -12.62 -11.26
C MET A 360 -22.01 -11.40 -11.62
N HIS A 361 -22.77 -11.48 -12.71
CA HIS A 361 -23.68 -10.40 -13.10
C HIS A 361 -24.85 -10.25 -12.12
N GLU A 362 -25.41 -11.35 -11.67
CA GLU A 362 -26.45 -11.35 -10.63
C GLU A 362 -25.91 -10.77 -9.31
N LEU A 363 -24.70 -11.19 -8.92
CA LEU A 363 -24.06 -10.71 -7.69
C LEU A 363 -23.82 -9.21 -7.72
N THR A 364 -23.31 -8.67 -8.83
CA THR A 364 -23.11 -7.22 -8.99
C THR A 364 -24.41 -6.43 -9.02
N GLY A 365 -25.48 -7.00 -9.60
CA GLY A 365 -26.81 -6.38 -9.62
C GLY A 365 -27.50 -6.35 -8.25
N ASN A 366 -27.15 -7.31 -7.36
CA ASN A 366 -27.71 -7.44 -6.02
C ASN A 366 -26.74 -6.98 -4.91
N ALA A 367 -25.68 -6.29 -5.26
CA ALA A 367 -24.64 -5.86 -4.33
C ALA A 367 -25.21 -5.09 -3.13
N LYS A 368 -24.70 -5.37 -1.93
CA LYS A 368 -25.05 -4.73 -0.66
C LYS A 368 -24.08 -3.62 -0.27
N ASN A 369 -23.02 -3.45 -1.05
CA ASN A 369 -22.02 -2.39 -0.90
C ASN A 369 -21.89 -1.65 -2.24
N SER A 370 -21.55 -0.38 -2.20
CA SER A 370 -21.29 0.43 -3.39
C SER A 370 -20.09 -0.07 -4.21
N HIS A 371 -19.25 -0.89 -3.60
CA HIS A 371 -18.06 -1.49 -4.21
C HIS A 371 -18.09 -3.01 -4.10
N MET A 372 -17.32 -3.65 -4.98
CA MET A 372 -17.19 -5.10 -5.00
C MET A 372 -15.76 -5.50 -5.42
N ASP A 373 -15.26 -6.54 -4.77
CA ASP A 373 -13.96 -7.13 -5.07
C ASP A 373 -14.04 -8.06 -6.28
N VAL A 374 -12.96 -8.04 -7.07
CA VAL A 374 -12.67 -8.97 -8.15
C VAL A 374 -11.38 -9.70 -7.80
N VAL A 375 -11.43 -11.02 -7.65
CA VAL A 375 -10.30 -11.84 -7.25
C VAL A 375 -9.97 -12.82 -8.37
N SER A 376 -8.91 -12.54 -9.11
CA SER A 376 -8.36 -13.43 -10.13
C SER A 376 -7.10 -14.16 -9.61
N LYS A 377 -6.40 -14.89 -10.46
CA LYS A 377 -5.18 -15.61 -10.04
C LYS A 377 -4.04 -14.69 -9.62
N LYS A 378 -3.89 -13.56 -10.30
CA LYS A 378 -2.76 -12.63 -10.12
C LYS A 378 -3.17 -11.27 -9.60
N VAL A 379 -4.43 -10.92 -9.68
CA VAL A 379 -4.93 -9.59 -9.37
C VAL A 379 -6.09 -9.66 -8.39
N HIS A 380 -6.05 -8.80 -7.40
CA HIS A 380 -7.21 -8.38 -6.62
C HIS A 380 -7.54 -6.95 -7.03
N ALA A 381 -8.77 -6.70 -7.40
CA ALA A 381 -9.22 -5.36 -7.78
C ALA A 381 -10.53 -5.00 -7.08
N VAL A 382 -10.72 -3.72 -6.77
CA VAL A 382 -11.96 -3.19 -6.20
C VAL A 382 -12.54 -2.14 -7.14
N TRP A 383 -13.76 -2.35 -7.58
CA TRP A 383 -14.47 -1.43 -8.48
C TRP A 383 -15.84 -1.07 -7.91
N SER A 384 -16.46 -0.03 -8.48
CA SER A 384 -17.85 0.23 -8.14
C SER A 384 -18.74 -0.94 -8.58
N SER A 385 -19.66 -1.37 -7.73
CA SER A 385 -20.61 -2.46 -8.06
C SER A 385 -21.42 -2.11 -9.29
N LYS A 386 -21.79 -0.85 -9.44
CA LYS A 386 -22.49 -0.32 -10.62
C LYS A 386 -21.64 -0.40 -11.89
N GLY A 387 -20.35 -0.05 -11.80
CA GLY A 387 -19.42 -0.12 -12.93
C GLY A 387 -19.23 -1.55 -13.40
N LEU A 388 -18.98 -2.48 -12.47
CA LEU A 388 -18.86 -3.91 -12.77
C LEU A 388 -20.12 -4.44 -13.46
N HIS A 389 -21.31 -4.10 -12.95
CA HIS A 389 -22.58 -4.54 -13.53
C HIS A 389 -22.80 -3.99 -14.94
N SER A 390 -22.44 -2.72 -15.17
CA SER A 390 -22.74 -2.01 -16.42
C SER A 390 -21.70 -2.24 -17.51
N PHE A 391 -20.39 -2.28 -17.16
CA PHE A 391 -19.31 -2.15 -18.11
C PHE A 391 -18.50 -3.44 -18.34
N CYS A 392 -18.65 -4.47 -17.49
CA CYS A 392 -17.87 -5.70 -17.65
C CYS A 392 -18.39 -6.52 -18.83
N LYS A 393 -17.96 -6.15 -20.03
CA LYS A 393 -18.38 -6.72 -21.31
C LYS A 393 -17.25 -7.51 -21.98
N SER A 394 -17.64 -8.60 -22.66
CA SER A 394 -16.72 -9.38 -23.48
C SER A 394 -16.37 -8.67 -24.80
N THR A 395 -15.42 -9.23 -25.54
CA THR A 395 -15.06 -8.73 -26.88
C THR A 395 -16.21 -8.80 -27.90
N THR A 396 -17.21 -9.62 -27.63
CA THR A 396 -18.44 -9.74 -28.46
C THR A 396 -19.60 -8.91 -27.95
N GLY A 397 -19.40 -8.18 -26.83
CA GLY A 397 -20.43 -7.33 -26.24
C GLY A 397 -21.36 -8.02 -25.22
N GLY A 398 -21.24 -9.33 -25.00
CA GLY A 398 -21.91 -10.08 -23.93
C GLY A 398 -21.23 -9.87 -22.57
N LEU A 399 -21.61 -10.67 -21.57
CA LEU A 399 -20.98 -10.65 -20.24
C LEU A 399 -19.51 -11.05 -20.36
N GLY A 400 -18.63 -10.32 -19.67
CA GLY A 400 -17.20 -10.45 -19.85
C GLY A 400 -16.36 -10.59 -18.59
N TYR A 401 -16.92 -10.98 -17.46
CA TYR A 401 -16.20 -11.03 -16.16
C TYR A 401 -14.99 -11.97 -16.19
N LYS A 402 -15.16 -13.20 -16.68
CA LYS A 402 -14.04 -14.15 -16.79
C LYS A 402 -12.98 -13.68 -17.79
N GLN A 403 -13.40 -13.10 -18.91
CA GLN A 403 -12.46 -12.55 -19.87
C GLN A 403 -11.69 -11.38 -19.30
N TYR A 404 -12.35 -10.51 -18.54
CA TYR A 404 -11.72 -9.40 -17.83
C TYR A 404 -10.65 -9.88 -16.85
N MET A 405 -10.98 -10.86 -15.99
CA MET A 405 -10.01 -11.47 -15.07
C MET A 405 -8.80 -12.02 -15.81
N ASN A 406 -9.02 -12.70 -16.93
CA ASN A 406 -7.96 -13.26 -17.76
C ASN A 406 -7.07 -12.17 -18.39
N VAL A 407 -7.64 -11.02 -18.80
CA VAL A 407 -6.86 -9.88 -19.28
C VAL A 407 -5.94 -9.37 -18.18
N LEU A 408 -6.47 -9.11 -16.97
CA LEU A 408 -5.68 -8.63 -15.86
C LEU A 408 -4.54 -9.58 -15.50
N ASP A 409 -4.84 -10.88 -15.38
CA ASP A 409 -3.85 -11.91 -15.08
C ASP A 409 -2.76 -11.99 -16.14
N SER A 410 -3.15 -11.85 -17.42
CA SER A 410 -2.19 -11.89 -18.54
C SER A 410 -1.21 -10.72 -18.49
N LEU A 411 -1.70 -9.51 -18.19
CA LEU A 411 -0.83 -8.34 -18.06
C LEU A 411 0.22 -8.56 -16.98
N ILE A 412 -0.17 -9.07 -15.82
CA ILE A 412 0.75 -9.31 -14.69
C ILE A 412 1.71 -10.47 -14.98
N VAL A 413 1.25 -11.54 -15.63
CA VAL A 413 2.13 -12.64 -16.03
C VAL A 413 3.21 -12.15 -17.01
N TRP A 414 2.86 -11.32 -17.96
CA TRP A 414 3.81 -10.76 -18.91
C TRP A 414 4.79 -9.79 -18.25
N GLU A 415 4.33 -9.01 -17.27
CA GLU A 415 5.24 -8.19 -16.46
C GLU A 415 6.22 -9.06 -15.65
N HIS A 416 5.74 -10.14 -15.03
CA HIS A 416 6.61 -11.10 -14.33
C HIS A 416 7.65 -11.73 -15.26
N ASP A 417 7.29 -12.01 -16.51
CA ASP A 417 8.23 -12.55 -17.52
C ASP A 417 9.32 -11.49 -17.84
N VAL A 418 8.92 -10.27 -18.13
CA VAL A 418 9.84 -9.14 -18.41
C VAL A 418 10.80 -8.91 -17.25
N LEU A 419 10.28 -8.93 -16.02
CA LEU A 419 11.04 -8.69 -14.80
C LEU A 419 11.96 -9.85 -14.38
N GLY A 420 11.88 -10.99 -15.09
CA GLY A 420 12.62 -12.19 -14.75
C GLY A 420 12.04 -13.00 -13.59
N PHE A 421 10.87 -12.64 -13.08
CA PHE A 421 10.28 -13.34 -11.92
C PHE A 421 9.97 -14.79 -12.24
N THR A 422 9.46 -15.06 -13.43
CA THR A 422 9.20 -16.45 -13.91
C THR A 422 10.49 -17.24 -14.00
N LYS A 423 11.51 -16.69 -14.67
CA LYS A 423 12.80 -17.36 -14.88
C LYS A 423 13.53 -17.66 -13.57
N TYR A 424 13.53 -16.71 -12.65
CA TYR A 424 14.28 -16.79 -11.38
C TYR A 424 13.47 -17.28 -10.19
N ASN A 425 12.27 -17.82 -10.43
CA ASN A 425 11.35 -18.37 -9.41
C ASN A 425 11.04 -17.34 -8.30
N LEU A 426 10.72 -16.13 -8.72
CA LEU A 426 10.38 -15.02 -7.82
C LEU A 426 8.89 -14.67 -7.83
N VAL A 427 8.09 -15.34 -8.68
CA VAL A 427 6.64 -15.09 -8.77
C VAL A 427 5.98 -15.34 -7.42
N PRO A 428 5.30 -14.32 -6.85
CA PRO A 428 4.71 -14.47 -5.53
C PRO A 428 3.38 -15.24 -5.57
N LYS A 429 2.99 -15.77 -4.42
CA LYS A 429 1.61 -16.20 -4.14
C LYS A 429 0.68 -15.00 -3.93
N ASN A 430 1.21 -13.88 -3.48
CA ASN A 430 0.47 -12.63 -3.31
C ASN A 430 0.00 -12.09 -4.66
N ARG A 431 -1.14 -11.43 -4.66
CA ARG A 431 -1.70 -10.73 -5.82
C ARG A 431 -1.19 -9.30 -5.90
N THR A 432 -1.24 -8.71 -7.10
CA THR A 432 -1.19 -7.25 -7.24
C THR A 432 -2.54 -6.66 -6.87
N PHE A 433 -2.57 -5.37 -6.60
CA PHE A 433 -3.79 -4.70 -6.17
C PHE A 433 -4.14 -3.50 -7.03
N ALA A 434 -5.42 -3.38 -7.39
CA ALA A 434 -5.98 -2.23 -8.08
C ALA A 434 -7.28 -1.77 -7.40
N TYR A 435 -7.57 -0.48 -7.42
CA TYR A 435 -8.82 0.04 -6.85
C TYR A 435 -9.32 1.30 -7.56
N VAL A 436 -10.63 1.51 -7.46
CA VAL A 436 -11.27 2.72 -7.95
C VAL A 436 -11.03 3.90 -7.00
N ASN A 437 -10.83 5.10 -7.55
CA ASN A 437 -10.83 6.34 -6.80
C ASN A 437 -11.76 7.38 -7.44
N TYR A 438 -11.99 8.49 -6.73
CA TYR A 438 -12.94 9.54 -7.10
C TYR A 438 -12.28 10.91 -7.25
N THR A 439 -10.93 10.97 -7.31
CA THR A 439 -10.17 12.22 -7.23
C THR A 439 -9.20 12.40 -8.39
N TYR A 440 -8.39 11.38 -8.69
CA TYR A 440 -7.31 11.45 -9.67
C TYR A 440 -7.55 10.53 -10.84
N TYR A 441 -7.06 10.92 -12.02
CA TYR A 441 -7.20 10.14 -13.26
C TYR A 441 -6.69 8.70 -13.10
N MET A 442 -5.42 8.56 -12.74
CA MET A 442 -4.80 7.30 -12.34
C MET A 442 -3.53 7.59 -11.54
N PHE A 443 -3.14 6.67 -10.66
CA PHE A 443 -1.89 6.75 -9.91
C PHE A 443 -1.52 5.41 -9.28
N GLN A 444 -0.24 5.23 -8.98
CA GLN A 444 0.25 4.19 -8.08
C GLN A 444 0.57 4.81 -6.72
N GLY A 445 0.01 4.28 -5.67
CA GLY A 445 0.22 4.71 -4.29
C GLY A 445 0.63 3.58 -3.35
N GLY A 446 0.70 3.88 -2.06
CA GLY A 446 1.09 2.92 -1.03
C GLY A 446 0.16 1.71 -0.85
N LEU A 447 -1.07 1.77 -1.37
CA LEU A 447 -2.02 0.65 -1.33
C LEU A 447 -1.97 -0.22 -2.59
N GLY A 448 -1.66 0.36 -3.72
CA GLY A 448 -1.72 -0.30 -5.02
C GLY A 448 -1.92 0.71 -6.15
N VAL A 449 -2.42 0.26 -7.29
CA VAL A 449 -2.73 1.11 -8.43
C VAL A 449 -4.18 1.57 -8.37
N SER A 450 -4.47 2.78 -8.83
CA SER A 450 -5.80 3.35 -8.70
C SER A 450 -6.23 4.10 -9.96
N PHE A 451 -7.50 3.97 -10.31
CA PHE A 451 -8.12 4.56 -11.49
C PHE A 451 -9.38 5.32 -11.12
N HIS A 452 -9.58 6.49 -11.73
CA HIS A 452 -10.79 7.26 -11.51
C HIS A 452 -12.04 6.49 -11.94
N VAL A 453 -13.13 6.64 -11.22
CA VAL A 453 -14.41 5.96 -11.50
C VAL A 453 -14.90 6.17 -12.95
N ASP A 454 -14.59 7.30 -13.57
CA ASP A 454 -14.95 7.57 -14.98
C ASP A 454 -14.17 6.68 -15.96
N GLN A 455 -13.09 6.03 -15.53
CA GLN A 455 -12.32 5.11 -16.37
C GLN A 455 -12.91 3.69 -16.37
N GLU A 456 -13.86 3.37 -15.48
CA GLU A 456 -14.45 2.03 -15.39
C GLU A 456 -15.06 1.59 -16.74
N SER A 457 -15.69 2.50 -17.49
CA SER A 457 -16.25 2.18 -18.81
C SER A 457 -15.20 1.70 -19.83
N ARG A 458 -13.93 2.08 -19.64
CA ARG A 458 -12.81 1.66 -20.49
C ARG A 458 -12.12 0.41 -19.93
N VAL A 459 -11.71 0.46 -18.65
CA VAL A 459 -10.88 -0.60 -18.06
C VAL A 459 -11.63 -1.88 -17.73
N LEU A 460 -12.96 -1.85 -17.62
CA LEU A 460 -13.79 -3.04 -17.37
C LEU A 460 -14.35 -3.69 -18.66
N ASN A 461 -14.18 -3.05 -19.79
CA ASN A 461 -14.76 -3.49 -21.05
C ASN A 461 -13.70 -4.16 -21.94
N CYS A 462 -13.73 -5.49 -22.02
CA CYS A 462 -12.77 -6.24 -22.81
C CYS A 462 -12.84 -5.92 -24.31
N ASN A 463 -14.01 -5.57 -24.84
CA ASN A 463 -14.11 -5.14 -26.23
C ASN A 463 -13.30 -3.85 -26.47
N THR A 464 -13.29 -2.93 -25.49
CA THR A 464 -12.46 -1.73 -25.53
C THR A 464 -10.98 -2.06 -25.30
N LEU A 465 -10.66 -2.78 -24.22
CA LEU A 465 -9.30 -3.10 -23.83
C LEU A 465 -8.53 -3.88 -24.92
N ILE A 466 -9.17 -4.88 -25.52
CA ILE A 466 -8.50 -5.80 -26.46
C ILE A 466 -8.53 -5.26 -27.90
N ASN A 467 -9.59 -4.57 -28.30
CA ASN A 467 -9.80 -4.25 -29.71
C ASN A 467 -9.68 -2.77 -30.07
N ARG A 468 -9.72 -1.84 -29.13
CA ARG A 468 -9.90 -0.44 -29.44
C ARG A 468 -9.07 0.56 -28.64
N ASP A 469 -8.50 0.19 -27.51
CA ASP A 469 -7.92 1.12 -26.56
C ASP A 469 -6.59 0.62 -26.01
N ASP A 470 -5.53 0.79 -26.78
CA ASP A 470 -4.16 0.50 -26.36
C ASP A 470 -3.70 1.41 -25.23
N ASP A 471 -4.26 2.62 -25.14
CA ASP A 471 -3.95 3.59 -24.08
C ASP A 471 -4.47 3.13 -22.73
N ALA A 472 -5.62 2.44 -22.68
CA ALA A 472 -6.11 1.81 -21.45
C ALA A 472 -5.20 0.66 -20.98
N ILE A 473 -4.72 -0.19 -21.89
CA ILE A 473 -3.72 -1.23 -21.60
C ILE A 473 -2.40 -0.60 -21.16
N TRP A 474 -1.98 0.47 -21.82
CA TRP A 474 -0.78 1.22 -21.43
C TRP A 474 -0.91 1.73 -20.00
N GLY A 475 -2.02 2.39 -19.66
CA GLY A 475 -2.29 2.96 -18.35
C GLY A 475 -2.31 1.91 -17.23
N LEU A 476 -3.02 0.79 -17.41
CA LEU A 476 -3.01 -0.33 -16.48
C LEU A 476 -1.59 -0.83 -16.21
N SER A 477 -0.83 -1.07 -17.29
CA SER A 477 0.53 -1.58 -17.21
C SER A 477 1.53 -0.56 -16.69
N HIS A 478 1.27 0.74 -16.93
CA HIS A 478 2.06 1.85 -16.42
C HIS A 478 1.99 1.93 -14.89
N GLU A 479 0.79 1.88 -14.34
CA GLU A 479 0.61 1.96 -12.90
C GLU A 479 1.15 0.70 -12.19
N TRP A 480 0.89 -0.50 -12.70
CA TRP A 480 1.52 -1.72 -12.17
C TRP A 480 3.04 -1.73 -12.39
N GLY A 481 3.50 -1.16 -13.49
CA GLY A 481 4.93 -0.96 -13.76
C GLY A 481 5.64 -0.19 -12.64
N HIS A 482 4.99 0.80 -12.03
CA HIS A 482 5.53 1.50 -10.85
C HIS A 482 5.76 0.59 -9.65
N GLN A 483 4.91 -0.43 -9.45
CA GLN A 483 5.11 -1.41 -8.37
C GLN A 483 6.37 -2.26 -8.58
N HIS A 484 6.81 -2.39 -9.81
CA HIS A 484 7.91 -3.26 -10.23
C HIS A 484 9.21 -2.52 -10.51
N GLN A 485 9.27 -1.20 -10.36
CA GLN A 485 10.47 -0.42 -10.58
C GLN A 485 11.57 -0.77 -9.56
N LEU A 486 12.78 -0.96 -10.06
CA LEU A 486 13.96 -1.22 -9.23
C LEU A 486 14.61 0.10 -8.83
N HIS A 487 14.19 0.67 -7.70
CA HIS A 487 14.78 1.87 -7.14
C HIS A 487 16.06 1.56 -6.35
N PRO A 488 17.15 2.32 -6.57
CA PRO A 488 17.40 3.28 -7.63
C PRO A 488 18.09 2.68 -8.87
N TYR A 489 18.29 1.36 -8.93
CA TYR A 489 19.19 0.70 -9.88
C TYR A 489 18.71 0.71 -11.32
N PHE A 490 17.39 0.83 -11.54
CA PHE A 490 16.80 1.05 -12.87
C PHE A 490 15.77 2.18 -12.87
N CYS A 491 15.41 2.69 -11.72
CA CYS A 491 14.54 3.85 -11.58
C CYS A 491 15.26 4.92 -10.76
N TRP A 492 16.14 5.66 -11.38
CA TRP A 492 16.81 6.82 -10.81
C TRP A 492 16.06 8.10 -11.12
N THR A 493 16.49 9.23 -10.54
CA THR A 493 15.84 10.51 -10.75
C THR A 493 15.76 10.88 -12.22
N GLY A 494 14.58 11.25 -12.67
CA GLY A 494 14.28 11.56 -14.08
C GLY A 494 13.74 10.37 -14.88
N THR A 495 13.62 9.18 -14.27
CA THR A 495 13.10 7.99 -14.96
C THR A 495 11.90 7.36 -14.27
N THR A 496 11.30 8.02 -13.28
CA THR A 496 10.12 7.50 -12.56
C THR A 496 8.98 7.19 -13.53
N GLU A 497 8.67 8.09 -14.45
CA GLU A 497 7.64 7.90 -15.47
C GLU A 497 8.16 7.24 -16.77
N VAL A 498 9.38 6.70 -16.75
CA VAL A 498 10.03 6.11 -17.92
C VAL A 498 10.15 4.59 -17.79
N THR A 499 10.79 4.12 -16.73
CA THR A 499 11.15 2.69 -16.62
C THR A 499 9.98 1.78 -16.29
N ASN A 500 8.91 2.31 -15.68
CA ASN A 500 7.63 1.62 -15.56
C ASN A 500 7.00 1.33 -16.93
N ASN A 501 7.21 2.19 -17.93
CA ASN A 501 6.68 2.03 -19.28
C ASN A 501 7.38 0.95 -20.11
N VAL A 502 8.45 0.33 -19.62
CA VAL A 502 8.98 -0.91 -20.21
C VAL A 502 7.89 -1.99 -20.17
N ASN A 503 7.20 -2.14 -19.04
CA ASN A 503 6.08 -3.07 -18.91
C ASN A 503 4.90 -2.68 -19.82
N SER A 504 4.56 -1.39 -19.86
CA SER A 504 3.48 -0.89 -20.74
C SER A 504 3.73 -1.22 -22.19
N TYR A 505 4.96 -1.00 -22.67
CA TYR A 505 5.36 -1.31 -24.04
C TYR A 505 5.18 -2.81 -24.34
N TYR A 506 5.72 -3.69 -23.49
CA TYR A 506 5.63 -5.13 -23.74
C TYR A 506 4.20 -5.64 -23.66
N ASN A 507 3.39 -5.16 -22.73
CA ASN A 507 2.00 -5.55 -22.60
C ASN A 507 1.18 -5.12 -23.82
N VAL A 508 1.35 -3.88 -24.29
CA VAL A 508 0.69 -3.37 -25.51
C VAL A 508 1.12 -4.20 -26.73
N MET A 509 2.41 -4.52 -26.86
CA MET A 509 2.89 -5.35 -27.95
C MET A 509 2.35 -6.78 -27.88
N LYS A 510 2.27 -7.39 -26.70
CA LYS A 510 1.69 -8.72 -26.51
C LYS A 510 0.18 -8.75 -26.76
N MET A 511 -0.52 -7.66 -26.50
CA MET A 511 -1.92 -7.46 -26.90
C MET A 511 -2.08 -7.37 -28.43
N GLY A 512 -1.00 -7.13 -29.16
CA GLY A 512 -0.99 -7.05 -30.62
C GLY A 512 -1.16 -5.65 -31.19
N TYR A 513 -1.09 -4.63 -30.37
CA TYR A 513 -1.09 -3.24 -30.84
C TYR A 513 0.26 -2.90 -31.47
N ARG A 514 0.25 -2.47 -32.74
CA ARG A 514 1.46 -2.19 -33.54
C ARG A 514 1.60 -0.70 -33.89
N THR A 515 0.53 0.07 -33.75
CA THR A 515 0.42 1.46 -34.16
C THR A 515 -0.16 2.26 -32.99
N SER A 516 0.63 2.49 -31.99
CA SER A 516 0.26 3.35 -30.87
C SER A 516 1.03 4.65 -30.96
N ASP A 517 0.41 5.77 -30.63
CA ASP A 517 1.07 7.07 -30.51
C ASP A 517 2.27 7.03 -29.55
N LYS A 518 2.22 6.13 -28.57
CA LYS A 518 3.32 5.89 -27.63
C LYS A 518 4.56 5.30 -28.32
N ILE A 519 4.36 4.49 -29.34
CA ILE A 519 5.43 3.88 -30.14
C ILE A 519 5.99 4.90 -31.15
N ASP A 520 5.18 5.82 -31.62
CA ASP A 520 5.61 6.87 -32.56
C ASP A 520 6.60 7.89 -31.97
N ALA A 521 6.73 7.96 -30.63
CA ALA A 521 7.76 8.76 -29.95
C ALA A 521 9.21 8.43 -30.38
N TRP A 522 9.42 7.33 -31.05
CA TRP A 522 10.72 6.85 -31.54
C TRP A 522 11.24 7.67 -32.73
N LYS A 523 10.35 8.21 -33.52
CA LYS A 523 10.72 9.07 -34.65
C LYS A 523 11.44 10.34 -34.18
N PRO A 524 10.88 11.13 -33.24
CA PRO A 524 11.58 12.27 -32.67
C PRO A 524 12.85 11.87 -31.92
N ALA A 525 12.85 10.77 -31.16
CA ALA A 525 14.03 10.31 -30.44
C ALA A 525 15.21 10.00 -31.40
N ARG A 526 14.98 9.27 -32.48
CA ARG A 526 16.00 9.02 -33.51
C ARG A 526 16.47 10.31 -34.19
N LYS A 527 15.55 11.21 -34.50
CA LYS A 527 15.86 12.52 -35.07
C LYS A 527 16.86 13.27 -34.19
N HIS A 528 16.61 13.31 -32.88
CA HIS A 528 17.41 14.07 -31.94
C HIS A 528 18.77 13.42 -31.66
N PHE A 529 18.82 12.10 -31.40
CA PHE A 529 20.02 11.43 -30.93
C PHE A 529 20.84 10.75 -32.04
N ILE A 530 20.20 10.24 -33.07
CA ILE A 530 20.88 9.53 -34.15
C ILE A 530 21.20 10.43 -35.35
N ASN A 531 20.28 11.32 -35.68
CA ASN A 531 20.43 12.21 -36.82
C ASN A 531 20.98 13.61 -36.46
N ASP A 532 21.26 13.86 -35.17
CA ASP A 532 21.72 15.14 -34.64
C ASP A 532 20.83 16.35 -34.98
N ASP A 533 19.57 16.14 -35.30
CA ASP A 533 18.62 17.17 -35.57
C ASP A 533 17.85 17.55 -34.32
N LEU A 534 18.29 18.58 -33.64
CA LEU A 534 17.71 19.11 -32.41
C LEU A 534 16.53 20.06 -32.63
N SER A 535 16.07 20.24 -33.88
CA SER A 535 14.93 21.09 -34.17
C SER A 535 13.64 20.55 -33.54
N GLY A 536 12.94 21.36 -32.79
CA GLY A 536 11.71 20.98 -32.11
C GLY A 536 11.89 20.20 -30.81
N VAL A 537 13.10 20.08 -30.28
CA VAL A 537 13.34 19.49 -28.95
C VAL A 537 12.59 20.31 -27.91
N THR A 538 11.74 19.64 -27.15
CA THR A 538 11.09 20.21 -25.97
C THR A 538 11.73 19.61 -24.73
N ILE A 539 12.30 20.45 -23.87
CA ILE A 539 12.84 20.00 -22.59
C ILE A 539 11.69 19.61 -21.67
N ALA A 540 11.77 18.43 -21.09
CA ALA A 540 10.65 17.73 -20.45
C ALA A 540 10.08 18.40 -19.20
N SER A 541 10.78 19.34 -18.56
CA SER A 541 10.24 20.11 -17.45
C SER A 541 10.81 21.52 -17.39
N ASP A 542 10.00 22.48 -16.89
CA ASP A 542 10.43 23.85 -16.65
C ASP A 542 11.62 23.96 -15.67
N ALA A 543 11.71 23.05 -14.72
CA ALA A 543 12.82 23.01 -13.78
C ALA A 543 14.13 22.60 -14.47
N ARG A 544 14.09 21.58 -15.35
CA ARG A 544 15.23 21.18 -16.18
C ARG A 544 15.62 22.29 -17.13
N LYS A 545 14.66 22.93 -17.78
CA LYS A 545 14.90 24.06 -18.67
C LYS A 545 15.55 25.23 -17.95
N LYS A 546 15.04 25.58 -16.75
CA LYS A 546 15.63 26.65 -15.93
C LYS A 546 17.07 26.30 -15.50
N ALA A 547 17.32 25.06 -15.11
CA ALA A 547 18.66 24.60 -14.78
C ALA A 547 19.58 24.65 -15.99
N TYR A 548 19.11 24.29 -17.16
CA TYR A 548 19.84 24.32 -18.42
C TYR A 548 20.11 25.74 -18.92
N ASP A 549 19.13 26.63 -18.82
CA ASP A 549 19.23 28.02 -19.31
C ASP A 549 20.10 28.89 -18.39
N ASN A 550 20.28 28.52 -17.13
CA ASN A 550 21.14 29.24 -16.19
C ASN A 550 22.59 28.77 -16.30
N VAL A 551 23.53 29.68 -16.29
CA VAL A 551 24.97 29.37 -16.23
C VAL A 551 25.38 28.28 -17.22
N GLY A 552 24.93 28.39 -18.48
CA GLY A 552 25.18 27.35 -19.48
C GLY A 552 24.39 26.06 -19.18
N GLY A 553 23.20 26.19 -18.60
CA GLY A 553 22.33 25.09 -18.28
C GLY A 553 22.35 24.61 -16.84
N LEU A 554 22.92 25.35 -15.90
CA LEU A 554 23.06 24.93 -14.52
C LEU A 554 22.52 25.94 -13.53
N SER A 555 21.67 25.47 -12.60
CA SER A 555 21.18 26.19 -11.44
C SER A 555 21.31 25.30 -10.20
N TRP A 556 22.04 25.77 -9.19
CA TRP A 556 22.45 24.92 -8.08
C TRP A 556 22.04 25.46 -6.73
N ASN A 557 21.69 24.54 -5.88
CA ASN A 557 21.62 24.74 -4.44
C ASN A 557 22.50 23.74 -3.70
N ALA A 558 23.02 24.23 -2.73
CA ALA A 558 23.57 23.82 -1.48
C ALA A 558 24.27 22.48 -1.27
N ASP A 559 23.71 21.36 -1.62
CA ASP A 559 24.24 20.07 -1.14
C ASP A 559 25.02 19.31 -2.20
N TYR A 560 25.41 20.06 -3.20
CA TYR A 560 26.08 19.51 -4.35
C TYR A 560 27.59 19.63 -4.22
N TYR A 561 28.30 18.54 -4.33
CA TYR A 561 29.77 18.56 -4.34
C TYR A 561 30.30 18.87 -5.73
N ALA A 562 31.20 19.83 -5.80
CA ALA A 562 31.71 20.35 -7.05
C ALA A 562 32.61 19.36 -7.78
N LEU A 563 32.07 18.78 -8.81
CA LEU A 563 32.79 17.90 -9.69
C LEU A 563 33.42 18.70 -10.82
N GLY A 564 34.49 19.41 -10.53
CA GLY A 564 35.15 20.30 -11.47
C GLY A 564 34.52 21.71 -11.53
N GLN A 565 33.75 22.09 -10.52
CA GLN A 565 33.24 23.44 -10.31
C GLN A 565 33.86 24.06 -9.06
N GLU A 566 33.79 25.38 -8.99
CA GLU A 566 34.11 26.13 -7.77
C GLU A 566 32.80 26.45 -7.05
N MET A 567 32.70 26.04 -5.79
CA MET A 567 31.54 26.24 -4.94
C MET A 567 31.85 27.29 -3.88
N LYS A 568 30.87 28.18 -3.63
CA LYS A 568 30.87 29.09 -2.50
C LYS A 568 29.49 29.11 -1.89
N ASP A 569 29.40 28.88 -0.58
CA ASP A 569 28.16 28.83 0.17
C ASP A 569 27.12 27.91 -0.53
N ASN A 570 27.59 26.74 -0.94
CA ASN A 570 26.78 25.77 -1.65
C ASN A 570 26.18 26.23 -3.00
N THR A 571 26.75 27.27 -3.60
CA THR A 571 26.34 27.76 -4.92
C THR A 571 27.52 27.63 -5.88
N ILE A 572 27.27 27.14 -7.09
CA ILE A 572 28.29 27.14 -8.13
C ILE A 572 28.58 28.56 -8.55
N VAL A 573 29.83 29.01 -8.32
CA VAL A 573 30.32 30.31 -8.74
C VAL A 573 31.12 30.26 -10.03
N LYS A 574 31.61 29.07 -10.39
CA LYS A 574 32.33 28.84 -11.63
C LYS A 574 32.06 27.44 -12.16
N GLN A 575 31.77 27.38 -13.44
CA GLN A 575 31.47 26.14 -14.14
C GLN A 575 32.65 25.72 -15.03
N SER A 576 32.91 24.39 -15.08
CA SER A 576 33.86 23.85 -16.02
C SER A 576 33.39 24.01 -17.46
N GLU A 577 34.25 24.44 -18.36
CA GLU A 577 33.95 24.62 -19.79
C GLU A 577 33.52 23.35 -20.52
N ASN A 578 33.69 22.19 -19.87
CA ASN A 578 33.42 20.88 -20.46
C ASN A 578 32.13 20.22 -19.93
N LEU A 579 31.32 20.92 -19.14
CA LEU A 579 30.17 20.28 -18.47
C LEU A 579 28.93 20.07 -19.32
N VAL A 580 28.68 20.92 -20.29
CA VAL A 580 27.47 20.80 -21.13
C VAL A 580 27.87 20.57 -22.57
N LYS A 581 27.75 19.36 -23.04
CA LYS A 581 28.12 18.95 -24.40
C LYS A 581 26.99 18.12 -25.04
N GLY A 582 26.13 18.78 -25.79
CA GLY A 582 25.00 18.17 -26.49
C GLY A 582 23.84 17.82 -25.57
N LEU A 583 22.81 17.26 -26.14
CA LEU A 583 21.57 16.90 -25.45
C LEU A 583 21.79 15.68 -24.55
N SER A 584 21.33 15.78 -23.30
CA SER A 584 21.24 14.62 -22.38
C SER A 584 19.92 13.90 -22.60
N ILE A 585 19.94 12.57 -22.42
CA ILE A 585 18.72 11.76 -22.45
C ILE A 585 17.70 12.20 -21.38
N HIS A 586 18.13 12.84 -20.31
CA HIS A 586 17.27 13.36 -19.25
C HIS A 586 16.62 14.71 -19.56
N GLU A 587 16.89 15.30 -20.73
CA GLU A 587 16.33 16.57 -21.16
C GLU A 587 15.18 16.44 -22.14
N VAL A 588 14.84 15.23 -22.55
CA VAL A 588 13.76 14.93 -23.50
C VAL A 588 12.53 14.35 -22.81
N GLY A 589 11.45 14.20 -23.56
CA GLY A 589 10.19 13.65 -23.04
C GLY A 589 10.29 12.19 -22.63
N VAL A 590 9.34 11.75 -21.81
CA VAL A 590 9.22 10.38 -21.28
C VAL A 590 9.32 9.34 -22.40
N GLY A 591 8.56 9.52 -23.50
CA GLY A 591 8.56 8.60 -24.63
C GLY A 591 9.92 8.49 -25.32
N GLU A 592 10.62 9.59 -25.48
CA GLU A 592 11.97 9.60 -26.08
C GLU A 592 13.00 8.93 -25.14
N THR A 593 12.90 9.20 -23.85
CA THR A 593 13.79 8.60 -22.83
C THR A 593 13.60 7.08 -22.72
N LEU A 594 12.40 6.58 -22.99
CA LEU A 594 12.09 5.14 -22.98
C LEU A 594 12.74 4.39 -24.15
N CYS A 595 12.89 5.04 -25.31
CA CYS A 595 13.30 4.41 -26.57
C CYS A 595 14.58 3.58 -26.49
N PRO A 596 15.72 4.09 -25.98
CA PRO A 596 16.98 3.33 -25.98
C PRO A 596 16.89 2.03 -25.18
N TYR A 597 16.12 1.99 -24.09
CA TYR A 597 15.92 0.75 -23.31
C TYR A 597 15.17 -0.31 -24.15
N ILE A 598 14.08 0.10 -24.77
CA ILE A 598 13.27 -0.80 -25.60
C ILE A 598 14.04 -1.29 -26.84
N MET A 599 14.74 -0.38 -27.52
CA MET A 599 15.54 -0.72 -28.70
C MET A 599 16.64 -1.72 -28.36
N LEU A 600 17.35 -1.49 -27.26
CA LEU A 600 18.39 -2.39 -26.78
C LEU A 600 17.83 -3.77 -26.45
N ASN A 601 16.74 -3.82 -25.68
CA ASN A 601 16.07 -5.06 -25.32
C ASN A 601 15.60 -5.83 -26.55
N ASN A 602 14.94 -5.18 -27.50
CA ASN A 602 14.44 -5.81 -28.71
C ASN A 602 15.57 -6.31 -29.61
N TYR A 603 16.66 -5.55 -29.73
CA TYR A 603 17.81 -5.95 -30.52
C TYR A 603 18.42 -7.24 -30.00
N PHE A 604 18.74 -7.31 -28.74
CA PHE A 604 19.35 -8.50 -28.14
C PHE A 604 18.38 -9.66 -28.08
N THR A 605 17.14 -9.43 -27.72
CA THR A 605 16.12 -10.50 -27.63
C THR A 605 15.79 -11.09 -29.00
N VAL A 606 15.56 -10.26 -30.01
CA VAL A 606 15.05 -10.70 -31.30
C VAL A 606 16.16 -10.86 -32.35
N VAL A 607 17.01 -9.83 -32.53
CA VAL A 607 18.03 -9.85 -33.60
C VAL A 607 19.20 -10.76 -33.24
N LYS A 608 19.65 -10.68 -31.99
CA LYS A 608 20.75 -11.52 -31.48
C LYS A 608 20.29 -12.86 -30.92
N ASN A 609 18.97 -13.12 -30.91
CA ASN A 609 18.37 -14.35 -30.41
C ASN A 609 18.75 -14.68 -28.96
N MET A 610 18.71 -13.66 -28.10
CA MET A 610 18.94 -13.76 -26.65
C MET A 610 17.62 -13.54 -25.92
N PRO A 611 16.70 -14.52 -25.89
CA PRO A 611 15.33 -14.32 -25.38
C PRO A 611 15.28 -13.90 -23.91
N ASP A 612 16.31 -14.21 -23.17
CA ASP A 612 16.42 -13.91 -21.74
C ASP A 612 17.16 -12.60 -21.45
N PHE A 613 17.54 -11.81 -22.44
CA PHE A 613 18.33 -10.59 -22.23
C PHE A 613 17.64 -9.63 -21.25
N THR A 614 16.37 -9.35 -21.45
CA THR A 614 15.62 -8.43 -20.56
C THR A 614 15.40 -9.02 -19.16
N PRO A 615 14.92 -10.26 -18.98
CA PRO A 615 14.85 -10.92 -17.68
C PRO A 615 16.18 -10.93 -16.92
N ASP A 616 17.27 -11.24 -17.59
CA ASP A 616 18.61 -11.31 -17.01
C ASP A 616 19.11 -9.91 -16.61
N MET A 617 18.77 -8.88 -17.39
CA MET A 617 19.08 -7.51 -17.06
C MET A 617 18.39 -7.06 -15.76
N TYR A 618 17.09 -7.34 -15.62
CA TYR A 618 16.35 -7.06 -14.39
C TYR A 618 16.94 -7.81 -13.18
N GLU A 619 17.29 -9.08 -13.37
CA GLU A 619 17.92 -9.86 -12.30
C GLU A 619 19.29 -9.32 -11.91
N ALA A 620 20.13 -8.97 -12.88
CA ALA A 620 21.43 -8.37 -12.63
C ALA A 620 21.32 -7.09 -11.80
N LEU A 621 20.36 -6.23 -12.13
CA LEU A 621 20.09 -5.00 -11.39
C LEU A 621 19.54 -5.26 -9.98
N ARG A 622 18.63 -6.24 -9.85
CA ARG A 622 18.04 -6.65 -8.57
C ARG A 622 19.10 -7.20 -7.61
N GLN A 623 20.14 -7.84 -8.13
CA GLN A 623 21.23 -8.40 -7.32
C GLN A 623 22.29 -7.35 -6.93
N THR A 624 22.24 -6.14 -7.44
CA THR A 624 23.09 -5.03 -6.95
C THR A 624 22.85 -4.85 -5.45
N ASP A 625 23.88 -4.64 -4.66
CA ASP A 625 23.87 -4.56 -3.19
C ASP A 625 23.64 -5.87 -2.42
N LYS A 626 23.42 -7.00 -3.08
CA LYS A 626 23.31 -8.29 -2.40
C LYS A 626 24.67 -8.93 -2.23
N ASP A 627 24.82 -9.76 -1.18
CA ASP A 627 26.06 -10.49 -0.91
C ASP A 627 26.49 -11.31 -2.12
N GLY A 628 27.72 -11.06 -2.58
CA GLY A 628 28.29 -11.72 -3.75
C GLY A 628 27.86 -11.15 -5.10
N GLY A 629 27.19 -10.01 -5.13
CA GLY A 629 26.81 -9.31 -6.35
C GLY A 629 25.89 -10.10 -7.29
N SER A 630 25.75 -9.62 -8.51
CA SER A 630 24.97 -10.28 -9.55
C SER A 630 25.54 -11.63 -9.93
N ASN A 631 24.69 -12.65 -10.12
CA ASN A 631 25.11 -13.96 -10.63
C ASN A 631 25.79 -13.90 -12.00
N ILE A 632 25.53 -12.84 -12.75
CA ILE A 632 26.08 -12.62 -14.10
C ILE A 632 27.51 -12.10 -14.01
N GLU A 633 27.86 -11.37 -12.98
CA GLU A 633 29.18 -10.74 -12.80
C GLU A 633 30.14 -11.51 -11.87
N LYS A 634 29.67 -12.58 -11.23
CA LYS A 634 30.47 -13.38 -10.27
C LYS A 634 31.75 -13.97 -10.85
N LYS A 635 31.89 -14.07 -12.16
CA LYS A 635 33.09 -14.63 -12.79
C LYS A 635 34.34 -13.73 -12.64
N ASP A 636 34.14 -12.42 -12.46
CA ASP A 636 35.23 -11.42 -12.49
C ASP A 636 35.39 -10.63 -11.19
N GLY A 637 34.75 -11.07 -10.11
CA GLY A 637 34.71 -10.35 -8.83
C GLY A 637 33.65 -9.25 -8.79
N VAL A 638 33.71 -8.41 -7.74
CA VAL A 638 32.74 -7.32 -7.57
C VAL A 638 33.12 -6.18 -8.52
N ASP A 639 32.21 -5.85 -9.43
CA ASP A 639 32.41 -4.78 -10.40
C ASP A 639 32.50 -3.41 -9.72
N LYS A 640 33.43 -2.56 -10.18
CA LYS A 640 33.63 -1.20 -9.67
C LYS A 640 32.31 -0.42 -9.63
N TYR A 641 31.52 -0.47 -10.70
CA TYR A 641 30.32 0.33 -10.84
C TYR A 641 29.14 -0.21 -10.05
N GLU A 642 29.15 -1.49 -9.70
CA GLU A 642 28.25 -2.04 -8.70
C GLU A 642 28.53 -1.46 -7.32
N LEU A 643 29.82 -1.35 -6.94
CA LEU A 643 30.23 -0.70 -5.69
C LEU A 643 29.92 0.80 -5.69
N VAL A 644 30.10 1.48 -6.82
CA VAL A 644 29.78 2.90 -6.99
C VAL A 644 28.28 3.13 -6.80
N ALA A 645 27.44 2.31 -7.42
CA ALA A 645 25.98 2.39 -7.28
C ALA A 645 25.52 2.05 -5.85
N SER A 646 26.11 1.01 -5.24
CA SER A 646 25.83 0.62 -3.86
C SER A 646 26.19 1.73 -2.86
N ALA A 647 27.37 2.33 -3.02
CA ALA A 647 27.79 3.46 -2.21
C ALA A 647 26.87 4.68 -2.37
N GLN A 648 26.42 4.97 -3.58
CA GLN A 648 25.47 6.06 -3.85
C GLN A 648 24.07 5.79 -3.28
N ASN A 649 23.66 4.53 -3.15
CA ASN A 649 22.39 4.13 -2.54
C ASN A 649 22.49 4.07 -1.01
N ASN A 650 22.68 5.22 -0.36
CA ASN A 650 22.83 5.35 1.09
C ASN A 650 23.91 4.44 1.71
N ASP A 651 24.98 4.21 0.96
CA ASP A 651 26.10 3.35 1.36
C ASP A 651 25.68 1.93 1.78
N LYS A 652 24.68 1.38 1.09
CA LYS A 652 24.24 0.00 1.32
C LYS A 652 25.44 -0.95 1.29
N ASN A 653 25.43 -1.91 2.20
CA ASN A 653 26.47 -2.94 2.33
C ASN A 653 27.91 -2.40 2.41
N ASN A 654 28.11 -1.21 3.00
CA ASN A 654 29.40 -0.52 3.09
C ASN A 654 30.06 -0.31 1.71
N GLY A 655 29.29 0.01 0.69
CA GLY A 655 29.70 0.17 -0.69
C GLY A 655 30.88 1.13 -0.83
N LEU A 656 30.90 2.26 -0.13
CA LEU A 656 31.98 3.24 -0.17
C LEU A 656 33.29 2.70 0.42
N ALA A 657 33.21 1.99 1.55
CA ALA A 657 34.41 1.38 2.15
C ALA A 657 35.01 0.30 1.25
N ARG A 658 34.16 -0.53 0.67
CA ARG A 658 34.54 -1.57 -0.31
C ARG A 658 35.11 -0.97 -1.59
N LEU A 659 34.51 0.11 -2.10
CA LEU A 659 35.02 0.86 -3.25
C LEU A 659 36.43 1.42 -2.97
N LYS A 660 36.62 2.07 -1.82
CA LYS A 660 37.93 2.60 -1.41
C LYS A 660 39.01 1.51 -1.24
N ALA A 661 38.61 0.34 -0.76
CA ALA A 661 39.50 -0.79 -0.59
C ALA A 661 39.92 -1.42 -1.95
N ALA A 662 38.96 -1.64 -2.84
CA ALA A 662 39.19 -2.30 -4.13
C ALA A 662 39.74 -1.34 -5.22
N TYR A 663 39.29 -0.09 -5.21
CA TYR A 663 39.58 0.92 -6.23
C TYR A 663 39.96 2.27 -5.58
N PRO A 664 41.09 2.35 -4.82
CA PRO A 664 41.43 3.55 -4.04
C PRO A 664 41.66 4.80 -4.89
N ASN A 665 41.99 4.65 -6.15
CA ASN A 665 42.29 5.74 -7.08
C ASN A 665 41.06 6.17 -7.89
N SER A 666 39.91 5.48 -7.76
CA SER A 666 38.68 5.87 -8.46
C SER A 666 38.24 7.26 -8.02
N ILE A 667 37.88 8.08 -9.00
CA ILE A 667 37.34 9.42 -8.75
C ILE A 667 36.06 9.37 -7.90
N TRP A 668 35.29 8.30 -8.00
CA TRP A 668 34.04 8.09 -7.24
C TRP A 668 34.25 7.96 -5.74
N THR A 669 35.48 7.61 -5.28
CA THR A 669 35.80 7.61 -3.85
C THR A 669 35.73 9.00 -3.21
N LYS A 670 35.81 10.05 -4.04
CA LYS A 670 35.74 11.47 -3.63
C LYS A 670 34.33 12.06 -3.82
N TYR A 671 33.57 11.52 -4.77
CA TYR A 671 32.32 12.10 -5.22
C TYR A 671 31.07 11.46 -4.59
N ILE A 672 31.24 10.30 -4.01
CA ILE A 672 30.17 9.66 -3.24
C ILE A 672 30.33 10.07 -1.79
N THR A 673 29.32 10.69 -1.24
CA THR A 673 29.22 11.03 0.18
C THR A 673 28.10 10.24 0.83
N ALA A 674 28.44 9.51 1.89
CA ALA A 674 27.42 8.82 2.70
C ALA A 674 26.46 9.84 3.33
N GLY A 675 25.18 9.51 3.40
CA GLY A 675 24.18 10.32 4.10
C GLY A 675 23.38 11.32 3.25
N HIS A 676 23.45 11.22 1.93
CA HIS A 676 22.56 11.99 1.06
C HIS A 676 21.09 11.52 1.20
N THR A 677 20.20 12.48 1.37
CA THR A 677 18.77 12.21 1.25
C THR A 677 18.43 11.91 -0.21
N SER A 678 17.27 11.28 -0.46
CA SER A 678 16.78 10.98 -1.81
C SER A 678 16.74 12.21 -2.74
N ARG A 679 16.73 13.41 -2.18
CA ARG A 679 16.71 14.68 -2.94
C ARG A 679 18.07 15.15 -3.44
N ASN A 680 19.16 14.54 -2.97
CA ASN A 680 20.52 14.96 -3.28
C ASN A 680 21.35 13.86 -3.95
N THR A 681 20.69 12.80 -4.38
CA THR A 681 21.33 11.64 -5.00
C THR A 681 21.74 11.95 -6.43
N ASN A 682 22.98 11.62 -6.79
CA ASN A 682 23.44 11.66 -8.18
C ASN A 682 23.00 10.40 -8.93
N SER A 683 22.32 10.56 -10.06
CA SER A 683 21.83 9.44 -10.88
C SER A 683 22.94 8.70 -11.64
N MET A 684 24.06 9.36 -11.95
CA MET A 684 25.10 8.78 -12.81
C MET A 684 25.69 7.46 -12.32
N PRO A 685 25.96 7.23 -11.02
CA PRO A 685 26.38 5.92 -10.54
C PRO A 685 25.47 4.77 -10.97
N PHE A 686 24.17 4.99 -10.97
CA PHE A 686 23.17 3.97 -11.38
C PHE A 686 23.16 3.78 -12.90
N VAL A 687 23.28 4.86 -13.65
CA VAL A 687 23.41 4.83 -15.12
C VAL A 687 24.64 4.02 -15.53
N LEU A 688 25.80 4.27 -14.91
CA LEU A 688 27.04 3.56 -15.23
C LEU A 688 26.95 2.07 -14.87
N ASN A 689 26.36 1.75 -13.72
CA ASN A 689 26.08 0.36 -13.35
C ASN A 689 25.18 -0.34 -14.37
N TYR A 690 24.12 0.34 -14.83
CA TYR A 690 23.22 -0.19 -15.87
C TYR A 690 23.98 -0.47 -17.18
N ILE A 691 24.75 0.49 -17.67
CA ILE A 691 25.55 0.34 -18.91
C ILE A 691 26.53 -0.82 -18.78
N ARG A 692 27.20 -0.92 -17.64
CA ARG A 692 28.15 -1.99 -17.36
C ARG A 692 27.52 -3.37 -17.40
N LYS A 693 26.35 -3.53 -16.75
CA LYS A 693 25.58 -4.77 -16.73
C LYS A 693 25.05 -5.13 -18.12
N ALA A 694 24.50 -4.18 -18.85
CA ALA A 694 24.02 -4.38 -20.21
C ALA A 694 25.15 -4.80 -21.15
N SER A 695 26.34 -4.20 -21.02
CA SER A 695 27.52 -4.57 -21.80
C SER A 695 27.97 -6.00 -21.51
N ARG A 696 28.07 -6.39 -20.24
CA ARG A 696 28.45 -7.76 -19.87
C ARG A 696 27.46 -8.80 -20.33
N LEU A 697 26.16 -8.53 -20.23
CA LEU A 697 25.12 -9.43 -20.71
C LEU A 697 25.13 -9.60 -22.22
N SER A 698 25.31 -8.52 -22.95
CA SER A 698 25.36 -8.54 -24.41
C SER A 698 26.66 -9.10 -24.97
N GLY A 699 27.75 -9.01 -24.19
CA GLY A 699 29.11 -9.31 -24.64
C GLY A 699 29.76 -8.22 -25.46
N TYR A 700 29.11 -7.07 -25.64
CA TYR A 700 29.65 -5.92 -26.39
C TYR A 700 29.92 -4.72 -25.48
N ASN A 701 30.93 -3.95 -25.80
CA ASN A 701 31.15 -2.63 -25.22
C ASN A 701 30.06 -1.67 -25.72
N LEU A 702 28.98 -1.51 -24.97
CA LEU A 702 27.83 -0.66 -25.34
C LEU A 702 28.07 0.83 -25.09
N PHE A 703 29.27 1.23 -24.68
CA PHE A 703 29.62 2.64 -24.45
C PHE A 703 29.23 3.54 -25.65
N PRO A 704 29.56 3.19 -26.93
CA PRO A 704 29.21 4.02 -28.09
C PRO A 704 27.68 4.21 -28.26
N PHE A 705 26.89 3.17 -27.96
CA PHE A 705 25.44 3.27 -28.02
C PHE A 705 24.89 4.26 -27.00
N PHE A 706 25.30 4.12 -25.72
CA PHE A 706 24.82 5.00 -24.66
C PHE A 706 25.37 6.44 -24.79
N GLU A 707 26.58 6.60 -25.30
CA GLU A 707 27.12 7.90 -25.61
C GLU A 707 26.27 8.59 -26.69
N ARG A 708 25.94 7.88 -27.78
CA ARG A 708 25.11 8.40 -28.88
C ARG A 708 23.70 8.81 -28.40
N TRP A 709 23.11 8.03 -27.51
CA TRP A 709 21.80 8.30 -26.91
C TRP A 709 21.83 9.29 -25.74
N GLY A 710 22.94 9.98 -25.51
CA GLY A 710 23.02 11.11 -24.57
C GLY A 710 23.09 10.71 -23.09
N PHE A 711 23.32 9.42 -22.75
CA PHE A 711 23.49 9.00 -21.34
C PHE A 711 24.80 9.47 -20.74
N LEU A 712 25.84 9.59 -21.56
CA LEU A 712 27.22 9.90 -21.15
C LEU A 712 27.61 11.35 -21.44
N ARG A 713 26.63 12.26 -21.46
CA ARG A 713 26.90 13.69 -21.58
C ARG A 713 27.55 14.20 -20.30
N GLN A 714 28.57 15.04 -20.49
CA GLN A 714 29.26 15.72 -19.39
C GLN A 714 28.39 16.87 -18.89
N VAL A 715 27.48 16.57 -18.01
CA VAL A 715 26.50 17.51 -17.47
C VAL A 715 26.59 17.59 -15.96
N ALA A 716 26.07 18.66 -15.41
CA ALA A 716 25.78 18.81 -14.00
C ALA A 716 24.44 19.55 -13.90
N MET A 717 23.36 18.82 -13.70
CA MET A 717 22.00 19.35 -13.73
C MET A 717 21.15 18.81 -12.60
N TYR A 718 20.20 19.63 -12.13
CA TYR A 718 19.15 19.23 -11.23
C TYR A 718 17.96 18.73 -12.05
N ILE A 719 17.42 17.60 -11.64
CA ILE A 719 16.27 16.98 -12.26
C ILE A 719 15.11 17.03 -11.27
N GLY A 720 14.07 17.80 -11.61
CA GLY A 720 12.79 17.77 -10.90
C GLY A 720 11.93 16.64 -11.44
N ASP A 721 11.68 15.66 -10.58
CA ASP A 721 10.82 14.51 -10.83
C ASP A 721 10.11 14.18 -9.51
N TYR A 722 9.25 13.18 -9.46
CA TYR A 722 8.65 12.72 -8.19
C TYR A 722 9.70 12.35 -7.13
N GLY A 723 10.90 11.95 -7.57
CA GLY A 723 12.11 11.91 -6.75
C GLY A 723 13.13 12.92 -7.29
N ASN A 724 13.20 14.10 -6.72
CA ASN A 724 14.19 15.12 -7.13
C ASN A 724 15.62 14.65 -6.88
N GLY A 725 16.53 14.99 -7.77
CA GLY A 725 17.96 14.66 -7.63
C GLY A 725 18.82 15.31 -8.69
N TRP A 726 20.00 14.81 -8.82
CA TRP A 726 21.04 15.35 -9.69
C TRP A 726 21.46 14.37 -10.77
N CYS A 727 21.90 14.90 -11.90
CA CYS A 727 22.65 14.18 -12.90
C CYS A 727 23.98 14.89 -13.09
N VAL A 728 25.05 14.28 -12.59
CA VAL A 728 26.38 14.90 -12.62
C VAL A 728 27.41 13.94 -13.13
N PHE A 729 28.00 14.30 -14.25
CA PHE A 729 28.98 13.49 -14.94
C PHE A 729 30.10 14.37 -15.51
N PRO A 730 31.11 14.71 -14.72
CA PRO A 730 32.23 15.54 -15.18
C PRO A 730 33.20 14.76 -16.10
N LYS A 731 34.02 15.49 -16.83
CA LYS A 731 34.99 14.89 -17.75
C LYS A 731 35.85 13.81 -17.09
N ALA A 732 36.30 14.02 -15.87
CA ALA A 732 37.15 13.04 -15.18
C ALA A 732 36.41 11.71 -14.93
N ALA A 733 35.11 11.73 -14.61
CA ALA A 733 34.31 10.52 -14.45
C ALA A 733 33.98 9.85 -15.81
N TYR A 734 33.79 10.64 -16.85
CA TYR A 734 33.65 10.15 -18.21
C TYR A 734 34.90 9.43 -18.67
N ASP A 735 36.09 10.05 -18.49
CA ASP A 735 37.37 9.48 -18.90
C ASP A 735 37.66 8.17 -18.13
N GLU A 736 37.40 8.14 -16.82
CA GLU A 736 37.54 6.91 -16.03
C GLU A 736 36.64 5.80 -16.51
N PHE A 737 35.32 6.09 -16.71
CA PHE A 737 34.39 5.08 -17.18
C PHE A 737 34.72 4.55 -18.57
N LYS A 738 35.14 5.45 -19.48
CA LYS A 738 35.61 5.04 -20.82
C LYS A 738 36.80 4.13 -20.74
N ALA A 739 37.81 4.48 -19.96
CA ALA A 739 39.00 3.66 -19.79
C ALA A 739 38.67 2.28 -19.20
N ASP A 740 37.74 2.21 -18.22
CA ASP A 740 37.33 0.95 -17.63
C ASP A 740 36.54 0.06 -18.63
N MET A 741 35.81 0.65 -19.56
CA MET A 741 35.12 -0.10 -20.62
C MET A 741 36.08 -0.59 -21.68
N ASP A 742 37.04 0.25 -22.08
CA ASP A 742 38.13 -0.10 -23.02
C ASP A 742 39.01 -1.25 -22.45
N GLU A 743 39.32 -1.21 -21.14
CA GLU A 743 40.04 -2.28 -20.45
C GLU A 743 39.37 -3.64 -20.54
N LEU A 744 38.02 -3.66 -20.45
CA LEU A 744 37.25 -4.92 -20.62
C LEU A 744 37.37 -5.48 -22.03
N VAL A 745 37.51 -4.65 -23.04
CA VAL A 745 37.75 -5.07 -24.42
C VAL A 745 39.16 -5.60 -24.55
N GLU A 746 40.16 -4.90 -24.03
CA GLU A 746 41.57 -5.33 -24.05
C GLU A 746 41.77 -6.69 -23.36
N LYS A 747 41.03 -6.94 -22.28
CA LYS A 747 41.02 -8.22 -21.55
C LYS A 747 40.21 -9.32 -22.26
N GLY A 748 39.54 -9.02 -23.36
CA GLY A 748 38.70 -9.96 -24.08
C GLY A 748 37.40 -10.35 -23.36
N VAL A 749 36.99 -9.58 -22.36
CA VAL A 749 35.72 -9.76 -21.65
C VAL A 749 34.55 -9.25 -22.50
N LEU A 750 34.75 -8.15 -23.21
CA LEU A 750 33.81 -7.56 -24.14
C LEU A 750 34.39 -7.51 -25.55
N GLN A 751 33.53 -7.49 -26.54
CA GLN A 751 33.86 -7.21 -27.92
C GLN A 751 33.54 -5.74 -28.23
N GLU A 752 34.30 -5.13 -29.12
CA GLU A 752 33.91 -3.83 -29.68
C GLU A 752 32.59 -3.95 -30.45
N MET A 753 31.80 -2.90 -30.43
CA MET A 753 30.60 -2.83 -31.28
C MET A 753 31.03 -2.79 -32.76
N PRO A 754 30.51 -3.69 -33.63
CA PRO A 754 30.72 -3.58 -35.07
C PRO A 754 30.23 -2.25 -35.61
N GLU A 755 30.86 -1.80 -36.70
CA GLU A 755 30.41 -0.63 -37.44
C GLU A 755 28.92 -0.76 -37.84
N GLY A 756 28.12 0.27 -37.63
CA GLY A 756 26.68 0.27 -37.93
C GLY A 756 25.78 -0.37 -36.85
N MET A 757 26.35 -1.00 -35.81
CA MET A 757 25.53 -1.67 -34.78
C MET A 757 24.70 -0.70 -33.96
N VAL A 758 25.19 0.52 -33.71
CA VAL A 758 24.41 1.56 -32.99
C VAL A 758 23.15 1.92 -33.77
N GLU A 759 23.27 2.09 -35.07
CA GLU A 759 22.15 2.38 -35.97
C GLU A 759 21.20 1.18 -36.08
N GLU A 760 21.73 -0.03 -36.13
CA GLU A 760 20.91 -1.24 -36.15
C GLU A 760 20.06 -1.35 -34.87
N ILE A 761 20.67 -1.17 -33.69
CA ILE A 761 19.92 -1.14 -32.42
C ILE A 761 18.85 -0.07 -32.46
N SER A 762 19.20 1.13 -32.90
CA SER A 762 18.32 2.28 -32.94
C SER A 762 17.14 2.16 -33.91
N ASN A 763 17.14 1.14 -34.76
CA ASN A 763 16.06 0.81 -35.70
C ASN A 763 15.24 -0.41 -35.34
N THR A 764 15.41 -0.98 -34.13
CA THR A 764 14.74 -2.21 -33.71
C THR A 764 13.42 -2.00 -32.94
N ALA A 765 12.99 -0.77 -32.83
CA ALA A 765 11.73 -0.40 -32.20
C ALA A 765 10.52 -1.21 -32.67
N ASP A 766 10.47 -1.52 -33.95
CA ASP A 766 9.31 -2.14 -34.59
C ASP A 766 9.30 -3.70 -34.54
N ARG A 767 10.23 -4.30 -33.82
CA ARG A 767 10.34 -5.77 -33.77
C ARG A 767 9.70 -6.35 -32.52
N PHE A 768 8.77 -7.24 -32.69
CA PHE A 768 7.65 -7.49 -31.81
C PHE A 768 7.55 -8.87 -31.23
N MET A 769 6.82 -8.94 -30.11
CA MET A 769 6.21 -10.16 -29.62
C MET A 769 4.91 -10.47 -30.41
N PRO A 770 4.58 -11.75 -30.61
CA PRO A 770 3.32 -12.13 -31.25
C PRO A 770 2.13 -11.72 -30.38
N LYS A 771 0.98 -11.51 -31.03
CA LYS A 771 -0.28 -11.27 -30.33
C LYS A 771 -0.62 -12.51 -29.48
N PRO A 772 -0.95 -12.34 -28.19
CA PRO A 772 -1.40 -13.45 -27.38
C PRO A 772 -2.76 -13.95 -27.86
N VAL A 773 -2.98 -15.24 -27.70
CA VAL A 773 -4.30 -15.85 -27.87
C VAL A 773 -4.94 -15.89 -26.50
N PHE A 774 -5.97 -15.08 -26.27
CA PHE A 774 -6.79 -15.21 -25.07
C PHE A 774 -7.63 -16.49 -25.20
N PRO A 775 -7.65 -17.37 -24.20
CA PRO A 775 -8.60 -18.46 -24.20
C PRO A 775 -10.03 -17.88 -24.23
N ASN A 776 -10.84 -18.36 -25.13
CA ASN A 776 -12.24 -17.95 -25.31
C ASN A 776 -13.09 -18.28 -24.09
#